data_3ac983205c85f6f5b7e8dba51ed48c01
#
_entry.id   3ac983205c85f6f5b7e8dba51ed48c01
#
_cell.length_a   1.000
_cell.length_b   1.000
_cell.length_c   1.000
_cell.angle_alpha   90.00
_cell.angle_beta   90.00
_cell.angle_gamma   90.00
#
_symmetry.space_group_name_H-M   'P 1'
#
loop_
_entity.id
_entity.type
_entity.pdbx_description
1 polymer ?
#
loop_
_entity_poly.entity_id
_entity_poly.type
_entity_poly.pdbx_seq_one_letter_code
_entity_poly.pdbx_strand_id
1 'polypeptide(L)'
;MIRTLQNTIKQDKECFAVPKSVQEAIPIHRLWPDGIFQFGTKYSKTIRFSDINYAIASKEDKTSMFLGYSELLNALDTGSTTKITINNKRLNRENFQREILLPRQDDYLDGYRAEYNAMLMDKVTDSSNSVVQERYITLSVHRKSIEEARTFFDRVTADVTSRLNHLDSHCEELDAVERLRVLHDFYRTGEETEYHLSLRDCMRKGVSFKDAICPDSLEFKRDHFRMGEKYGRVLFLKEYASYIKDSMINELTALNRTMMLSLDVIPVPTDEAVREMQSRLLGVETNVTNWQRRQNSNSNFSAVVPYDLEQQRKETREMLDDLTTRDQRMMFAVVTLVHLADSKEELDSDTDALQSIARKHLCQLSTLSWQQADGLATVLPLGLRRIDALRTLTTEALAVLMPFKAQEVRDRGGVYYGQNVISKNLIIANRKELLNGNGFVLGVSGSGKSFMAKQEMVGVTLADNGRNGERLPDDIIVIDPEAEYRPLIEGLGGEVISISATSPNHINAMDMEQGYGDGENPIVLKSEFLLSLCEQLVGSGKLSAKEKSIIDRCTAQCYREYIRGGYQGSVPTLQDFYAELLRQPEAEARDVALAIELFTEGSLNTFAKPTNVDTNSRILCYDIRDLGRQLLPVGMLVVLDSIFNRIIRNRQQGRNTWIYIDEIYVRPEAA
;
A
#
# COMPACT_ATOMS: atom_id res chain seq x y z
N MET A 1 -11.62 -40.27 -15.51
CA MET A 1 -10.71 -39.32 -14.85
C MET A 1 -9.26 -39.68 -15.13
N ILE A 2 -8.48 -38.76 -15.70
CA ILE A 2 -7.05 -39.03 -15.97
C ILE A 2 -6.30 -39.16 -14.63
N ARG A 3 -5.27 -40.02 -14.60
CA ARG A 3 -4.46 -40.30 -13.38
C ARG A 3 -3.94 -39.01 -12.67
N THR A 4 -3.63 -37.96 -13.43
CA THR A 4 -3.17 -36.67 -12.91
C THR A 4 -4.22 -35.98 -12.05
N LEU A 5 -5.45 -35.88 -12.52
CA LEU A 5 -6.55 -35.27 -11.77
C LEU A 5 -6.90 -36.09 -10.53
N GLN A 6 -6.93 -37.40 -10.64
CA GLN A 6 -7.16 -38.29 -9.48
C GLN A 6 -6.11 -38.09 -8.37
N ASN A 7 -4.83 -37.89 -8.75
CA ASN A 7 -3.77 -37.64 -7.80
C ASN A 7 -3.89 -36.21 -7.19
N THR A 8 -4.31 -35.22 -7.98
CA THR A 8 -4.48 -33.84 -7.49
C THR A 8 -5.68 -33.69 -6.56
N ILE A 9 -6.76 -34.44 -6.82
CA ILE A 9 -7.96 -34.46 -5.96
C ILE A 9 -7.72 -35.25 -4.68
N LYS A 10 -6.78 -36.22 -4.70
CA LYS A 10 -6.48 -37.05 -3.54
C LYS A 10 -6.01 -36.18 -2.37
N GLN A 11 -6.48 -36.51 -1.19
CA GLN A 11 -6.02 -35.85 0.03
C GLN A 11 -4.53 -36.08 0.26
N ASP A 12 -3.82 -35.05 0.76
CA ASP A 12 -2.41 -35.14 1.16
C ASP A 12 -2.28 -35.80 2.55
N LYS A 13 -2.86 -37.00 2.71
CA LYS A 13 -2.76 -37.76 3.97
C LYS A 13 -1.51 -38.61 3.98
N GLU A 14 -0.73 -38.41 5.02
CA GLU A 14 0.34 -39.35 5.39
C GLU A 14 -0.23 -40.50 6.27
N CYS A 15 0.51 -41.60 6.39
CA CYS A 15 0.15 -42.62 7.35
C CYS A 15 0.07 -41.96 8.74
N PHE A 16 -1.04 -42.20 9.44
CA PHE A 16 -1.24 -41.65 10.77
C PHE A 16 -0.15 -42.16 11.71
N ALA A 17 0.64 -41.24 12.24
CA ALA A 17 1.57 -41.47 13.32
C ALA A 17 1.30 -40.43 14.40
N VAL A 18 1.25 -40.84 15.66
CA VAL A 18 1.11 -39.90 16.77
C VAL A 18 2.43 -39.11 16.88
N PRO A 19 2.43 -37.80 16.70
CA PRO A 19 3.65 -37.00 16.83
C PRO A 19 4.22 -37.14 18.25
N LYS A 20 5.52 -37.36 18.36
CA LYS A 20 6.22 -37.44 19.66
C LYS A 20 6.64 -36.08 20.18
N SER A 21 6.63 -35.07 19.31
CA SER A 21 6.96 -33.69 19.64
C SER A 21 6.12 -32.73 18.82
N VAL A 22 6.06 -31.45 19.25
CA VAL A 22 5.37 -30.38 18.49
C VAL A 22 6.02 -30.18 17.12
N GLN A 23 7.34 -30.33 17.01
CA GLN A 23 8.08 -30.24 15.75
C GLN A 23 7.62 -31.29 14.73
N GLU A 24 7.34 -32.53 15.19
CA GLU A 24 6.82 -33.62 14.32
C GLU A 24 5.39 -33.33 13.84
N ALA A 25 4.62 -32.57 14.63
CA ALA A 25 3.26 -32.16 14.24
C ALA A 25 3.26 -31.13 13.09
N ILE A 26 4.37 -30.42 12.86
CA ILE A 26 4.51 -29.50 11.75
C ILE A 26 4.97 -30.27 10.51
N PRO A 27 4.17 -30.35 9.43
CA PRO A 27 4.39 -31.31 8.34
C PRO A 27 5.47 -30.92 7.33
N ILE A 28 6.31 -29.92 7.60
CA ILE A 28 7.38 -29.49 6.69
C ILE A 28 8.57 -30.46 6.81
N HIS A 29 8.94 -31.15 5.73
CA HIS A 29 10.06 -32.08 5.73
C HIS A 29 11.38 -31.40 5.37
N ARG A 30 11.39 -30.57 4.32
CA ARG A 30 12.55 -29.82 3.85
C ARG A 30 12.13 -28.43 3.39
N LEU A 31 13.07 -27.51 3.38
CA LEU A 31 12.92 -26.17 2.82
C LEU A 31 14.19 -25.74 2.09
N TRP A 32 14.03 -24.80 1.16
CA TRP A 32 15.11 -24.16 0.42
C TRP A 32 15.07 -22.65 0.61
N PRO A 33 16.22 -21.95 0.49
CA PRO A 33 16.27 -20.50 0.69
C PRO A 33 15.32 -19.71 -0.22
N ASP A 34 15.05 -20.21 -1.43
CA ASP A 34 14.10 -19.63 -2.40
C ASP A 34 12.62 -19.77 -2.01
N GLY A 35 12.35 -20.16 -0.77
CA GLY A 35 11.00 -20.25 -0.22
C GLY A 35 10.23 -21.50 -0.61
N ILE A 36 10.84 -22.51 -1.23
CA ILE A 36 10.17 -23.77 -1.54
C ILE A 36 10.14 -24.66 -0.31
N PHE A 37 8.96 -25.16 0.05
CA PHE A 37 8.75 -26.17 1.10
C PHE A 37 8.41 -27.52 0.48
N GLN A 38 8.87 -28.62 1.09
CA GLN A 38 8.62 -30.00 0.67
C GLN A 38 7.83 -30.78 1.71
N PHE A 39 6.83 -31.51 1.24
CA PHE A 39 5.95 -32.40 1.98
C PHE A 39 5.91 -33.75 1.25
N GLY A 40 6.79 -34.68 1.59
CA GLY A 40 6.94 -35.92 0.82
C GLY A 40 7.30 -35.66 -0.64
N THR A 41 6.43 -35.94 -1.58
CA THR A 41 6.58 -35.69 -3.03
C THR A 41 5.96 -34.37 -3.47
N LYS A 42 5.31 -33.65 -2.58
CA LYS A 42 4.66 -32.37 -2.87
C LYS A 42 5.57 -31.20 -2.50
N TYR A 43 5.63 -30.22 -3.38
CA TYR A 43 6.36 -28.97 -3.19
C TYR A 43 5.39 -27.80 -3.19
N SER A 44 5.70 -26.76 -2.43
CA SER A 44 4.91 -25.52 -2.43
C SER A 44 5.77 -24.27 -2.41
N LYS A 45 5.28 -23.18 -3.05
CA LYS A 45 5.85 -21.85 -3.04
C LYS A 45 4.76 -20.84 -2.76
N THR A 46 5.07 -19.76 -2.03
CA THR A 46 4.08 -18.76 -1.61
C THR A 46 4.46 -17.39 -2.10
N ILE A 47 3.46 -16.65 -2.58
CA ILE A 47 3.53 -15.25 -3.03
C ILE A 47 2.65 -14.45 -2.08
N ARG A 48 3.13 -13.32 -1.61
CA ARG A 48 2.33 -12.28 -0.94
C ARG A 48 1.80 -11.33 -2.01
N PHE A 49 0.54 -10.90 -1.90
CA PHE A 49 -0.05 -9.92 -2.79
C PHE A 49 -0.83 -8.86 -2.02
N SER A 50 -0.90 -7.65 -2.58
CA SER A 50 -1.58 -6.52 -1.95
C SER A 50 -3.08 -6.55 -2.20
N ASP A 51 -3.83 -5.88 -1.32
CA ASP A 51 -5.26 -5.61 -1.54
C ASP A 51 -5.47 -4.55 -2.61
N ILE A 52 -6.67 -4.51 -3.17
CA ILE A 52 -7.14 -3.47 -4.09
C ILE A 52 -8.42 -2.83 -3.56
N ASN A 53 -8.75 -1.62 -4.02
CA ASN A 53 -9.88 -0.84 -3.51
C ASN A 53 -11.24 -1.31 -4.07
N TYR A 54 -11.55 -2.60 -3.94
CA TYR A 54 -12.77 -3.20 -4.46
C TYR A 54 -14.05 -2.66 -3.78
N ALA A 55 -14.03 -2.52 -2.44
CA ALA A 55 -15.24 -2.16 -1.68
C ALA A 55 -15.84 -0.80 -2.07
N ILE A 56 -14.98 0.17 -2.39
CA ILE A 56 -15.37 1.55 -2.73
C ILE A 56 -15.39 1.85 -4.23
N ALA A 57 -14.99 0.88 -5.06
CA ALA A 57 -14.94 1.05 -6.51
C ALA A 57 -16.33 1.28 -7.11
N SER A 58 -16.39 1.95 -8.25
CA SER A 58 -17.62 2.11 -9.05
C SER A 58 -18.17 0.75 -9.49
N LYS A 59 -19.41 0.69 -9.91
CA LYS A 59 -20.01 -0.56 -10.42
C LYS A 59 -19.26 -1.09 -11.65
N GLU A 60 -18.78 -0.21 -12.50
CA GLU A 60 -18.04 -0.53 -13.72
C GLU A 60 -16.66 -1.09 -13.37
N ASP A 61 -15.94 -0.43 -12.46
CA ASP A 61 -14.63 -0.90 -11.97
C ASP A 61 -14.74 -2.23 -11.24
N LYS A 62 -15.78 -2.42 -10.39
CA LYS A 62 -16.03 -3.72 -9.74
C LYS A 62 -16.23 -4.83 -10.75
N THR A 63 -16.97 -4.56 -11.85
CA THR A 63 -17.15 -5.54 -12.91
C THR A 63 -15.83 -5.85 -13.61
N SER A 64 -15.01 -4.84 -13.91
CA SER A 64 -13.68 -5.02 -14.51
C SER A 64 -12.77 -5.84 -13.60
N MET A 65 -12.70 -5.51 -12.30
CA MET A 65 -11.92 -6.26 -11.30
C MET A 65 -12.39 -7.71 -11.18
N PHE A 66 -13.71 -7.94 -11.20
CA PHE A 66 -14.29 -9.27 -11.14
C PHE A 66 -13.91 -10.11 -12.38
N LEU A 67 -13.99 -9.53 -13.57
CA LEU A 67 -13.59 -10.18 -14.82
C LEU A 67 -12.07 -10.49 -14.81
N GLY A 68 -11.22 -9.54 -14.44
CA GLY A 68 -9.78 -9.76 -14.35
C GLY A 68 -9.42 -10.85 -13.33
N TYR A 69 -10.12 -10.91 -12.18
CA TYR A 69 -9.93 -11.99 -11.22
C TYR A 69 -10.42 -13.35 -11.75
N SER A 70 -11.51 -13.36 -12.52
CA SER A 70 -11.99 -14.57 -13.21
C SER A 70 -10.96 -15.07 -14.25
N GLU A 71 -10.31 -14.17 -14.97
CA GLU A 71 -9.22 -14.51 -15.88
C GLU A 71 -7.99 -15.09 -15.16
N LEU A 72 -7.65 -14.55 -13.97
CA LEU A 72 -6.62 -15.12 -13.12
C LEU A 72 -6.96 -16.57 -12.75
N LEU A 73 -8.19 -16.83 -12.29
CA LEU A 73 -8.65 -18.18 -11.94
C LEU A 73 -8.62 -19.12 -13.16
N ASN A 74 -9.04 -18.65 -14.33
CA ASN A 74 -9.00 -19.42 -15.58
C ASN A 74 -7.57 -19.75 -16.03
N ALA A 75 -6.57 -18.97 -15.63
CA ALA A 75 -5.17 -19.22 -15.96
C ALA A 75 -4.48 -20.22 -15.03
N LEU A 76 -5.09 -20.61 -13.92
CA LEU A 76 -4.47 -21.55 -12.98
C LEU A 76 -4.15 -22.90 -13.64
N ASP A 77 -2.97 -23.42 -13.33
CA ASP A 77 -2.45 -24.67 -13.91
C ASP A 77 -3.24 -25.88 -13.42
N THR A 78 -3.73 -26.71 -14.34
CA THR A 78 -4.57 -27.89 -14.05
C THR A 78 -3.84 -29.04 -13.37
N GLY A 79 -2.52 -29.00 -13.29
CA GLY A 79 -1.69 -30.01 -12.63
C GLY A 79 -1.27 -29.62 -11.21
N SER A 80 -1.78 -28.50 -10.69
CA SER A 80 -1.41 -27.95 -9.40
C SER A 80 -2.61 -27.63 -8.53
N THR A 81 -2.37 -27.39 -7.25
CA THR A 81 -3.36 -26.81 -6.34
C THR A 81 -2.92 -25.41 -5.97
N THR A 82 -3.82 -24.46 -6.12
CA THR A 82 -3.63 -23.07 -5.70
C THR A 82 -4.42 -22.83 -4.43
N LYS A 83 -3.75 -22.32 -3.39
CA LYS A 83 -4.37 -21.93 -2.12
C LYS A 83 -4.30 -20.41 -1.99
N ILE A 84 -5.44 -19.76 -1.84
CA ILE A 84 -5.55 -18.33 -1.57
C ILE A 84 -5.85 -18.18 -0.07
N THR A 85 -5.00 -17.48 0.65
CA THR A 85 -5.12 -17.31 2.11
C THR A 85 -5.24 -15.85 2.48
N ILE A 86 -6.24 -15.51 3.28
CA ILE A 86 -6.36 -14.22 3.98
C ILE A 86 -5.92 -14.48 5.41
N ASN A 87 -4.90 -13.77 5.85
CA ASN A 87 -4.33 -13.86 7.19
C ASN A 87 -4.61 -12.58 7.96
N ASN A 88 -5.47 -12.67 8.96
CA ASN A 88 -5.73 -11.60 9.90
C ASN A 88 -4.73 -11.69 11.05
N LYS A 89 -3.85 -10.71 11.13
CA LYS A 89 -2.93 -10.54 12.26
C LYS A 89 -3.47 -9.48 13.19
N ARG A 90 -3.62 -9.79 14.46
CA ARG A 90 -3.87 -8.77 15.47
C ARG A 90 -2.61 -7.91 15.62
N LEU A 91 -2.77 -6.60 15.52
CA LEU A 91 -1.65 -5.67 15.75
C LEU A 91 -1.12 -5.87 17.16
N ASN A 92 0.10 -6.37 17.28
CA ASN A 92 0.81 -6.39 18.54
C ASN A 92 1.16 -4.94 18.92
N ARG A 93 0.79 -4.55 20.14
CA ARG A 93 1.03 -3.20 20.67
C ARG A 93 2.51 -2.84 20.66
N GLU A 94 3.39 -3.78 20.94
CA GLU A 94 4.85 -3.58 20.93
C GLU A 94 5.41 -3.39 19.52
N ASN A 95 4.95 -4.17 18.53
CA ASN A 95 5.33 -3.98 17.14
C ASN A 95 4.87 -2.63 16.61
N PHE A 96 3.63 -2.24 16.93
CA PHE A 96 3.11 -0.92 16.58
C PHE A 96 3.98 0.20 17.18
N GLN A 97 4.36 0.06 18.46
CA GLN A 97 5.22 1.03 19.12
C GLN A 97 6.59 1.16 18.46
N ARG A 98 7.19 0.06 18.03
CA ARG A 98 8.51 0.06 17.37
C ARG A 98 8.50 0.58 15.94
N GLU A 99 7.44 0.32 15.19
CA GLU A 99 7.37 0.60 13.74
C GLU A 99 6.77 1.98 13.44
N ILE A 100 5.85 2.46 14.28
CA ILE A 100 5.04 3.65 13.98
C ILE A 100 5.30 4.79 14.95
N LEU A 101 5.49 4.50 16.25
CA LEU A 101 5.71 5.57 17.21
C LEU A 101 7.09 6.20 17.03
N LEU A 102 7.12 7.51 17.14
CA LEU A 102 8.34 8.28 17.04
C LEU A 102 9.21 8.05 18.26
N PRO A 103 10.47 7.61 18.12
CA PRO A 103 11.36 7.41 19.24
C PRO A 103 11.73 8.76 19.87
N ARG A 104 11.98 8.74 21.18
CA ARG A 104 12.54 9.89 21.89
C ARG A 104 13.94 10.20 21.39
N GLN A 105 14.27 11.48 21.25
CA GLN A 105 15.49 11.94 20.57
C GLN A 105 16.35 12.86 21.44
N ASP A 106 15.94 13.11 22.69
CA ASP A 106 16.59 13.97 23.67
C ASP A 106 16.82 15.40 23.14
N ASP A 107 15.80 15.94 22.45
CA ASP A 107 15.75 17.30 21.96
C ASP A 107 14.49 18.04 22.46
N TYR A 108 14.38 19.34 22.14
CA TYR A 108 13.26 20.19 22.55
C TYR A 108 11.90 19.78 21.98
N LEU A 109 11.86 18.92 20.95
CA LEU A 109 10.64 18.44 20.30
C LEU A 109 10.07 17.17 20.98
N ASP A 110 10.74 16.60 21.99
CA ASP A 110 10.30 15.34 22.61
C ASP A 110 8.93 15.47 23.31
N GLY A 111 8.58 16.65 23.80
CA GLY A 111 7.23 16.92 24.31
C GLY A 111 6.16 16.74 23.23
N TYR A 112 6.38 17.29 22.05
CA TYR A 112 5.48 17.14 20.91
C TYR A 112 5.45 15.71 20.34
N ARG A 113 6.60 14.97 20.36
CA ARG A 113 6.61 13.54 20.00
C ARG A 113 5.78 12.71 20.95
N ALA A 114 5.82 13.00 22.25
CA ALA A 114 5.00 12.31 23.24
C ALA A 114 3.51 12.53 23.00
N GLU A 115 3.08 13.77 22.74
CA GLU A 115 1.68 14.08 22.39
C GLU A 115 1.24 13.44 21.08
N TYR A 116 2.11 13.49 20.05
CA TYR A 116 1.83 12.88 18.75
C TYR A 116 1.67 11.36 18.87
N ASN A 117 2.55 10.71 19.62
CA ASN A 117 2.47 9.29 19.93
C ASN A 117 1.21 8.93 20.73
N ALA A 118 0.82 9.75 21.70
CA ALA A 118 -0.42 9.56 22.47
C ALA A 118 -1.64 9.64 21.53
N MET A 119 -1.70 10.64 20.64
CA MET A 119 -2.75 10.76 19.65
C MET A 119 -2.83 9.51 18.74
N LEU A 120 -1.69 8.99 18.25
CA LEU A 120 -1.67 7.78 17.42
C LEU A 120 -2.17 6.55 18.19
N MET A 121 -1.78 6.43 19.47
CA MET A 121 -2.23 5.33 20.33
C MET A 121 -3.73 5.40 20.61
N ASP A 122 -4.29 6.58 20.86
CA ASP A 122 -5.73 6.78 21.04
C ASP A 122 -6.49 6.38 19.78
N LYS A 123 -6.01 6.81 18.59
CA LYS A 123 -6.61 6.43 17.31
C LYS A 123 -6.60 4.91 17.06
N VAL A 124 -5.56 4.20 17.48
CA VAL A 124 -5.49 2.73 17.38
C VAL A 124 -6.41 2.07 18.37
N THR A 125 -6.55 2.63 19.59
CA THR A 125 -7.40 2.09 20.64
C THR A 125 -8.88 2.29 20.31
N ASP A 126 -9.24 3.44 19.76
CA ASP A 126 -10.59 3.78 19.30
C ASP A 126 -10.97 3.03 18.00
N SER A 127 -10.00 2.63 17.20
CA SER A 127 -10.25 1.80 16.02
C SER A 127 -10.64 0.40 16.48
N SER A 128 -11.89 0.02 16.28
CA SER A 128 -12.43 -1.31 16.58
C SER A 128 -11.73 -2.46 15.85
N ASN A 129 -10.84 -2.18 14.92
CA ASN A 129 -10.14 -3.14 14.08
C ASN A 129 -8.61 -2.98 14.18
N SER A 130 -8.03 -3.50 15.27
CA SER A 130 -6.57 -3.65 15.41
C SER A 130 -6.02 -4.83 14.59
N VAL A 131 -6.54 -5.08 13.39
CA VAL A 131 -6.18 -6.22 12.55
C VAL A 131 -5.58 -5.74 11.24
N VAL A 132 -4.41 -6.27 10.91
CA VAL A 132 -3.80 -6.15 9.59
C VAL A 132 -4.11 -7.41 8.80
N GLN A 133 -4.58 -7.25 7.57
CA GLN A 133 -4.85 -8.36 6.67
C GLN A 133 -3.71 -8.51 5.66
N GLU A 134 -3.09 -9.69 5.65
CA GLU A 134 -2.13 -10.09 4.64
C GLU A 134 -2.74 -11.18 3.75
N ARG A 135 -2.36 -11.19 2.49
CA ARG A 135 -2.91 -12.10 1.49
C ARG A 135 -1.80 -12.90 0.83
N TYR A 136 -2.04 -14.21 0.69
CA TYR A 136 -1.06 -15.11 0.12
C TYR A 136 -1.68 -16.00 -0.94
N ILE A 137 -0.93 -16.27 -2.00
CA ILE A 137 -1.18 -17.37 -2.92
C ILE A 137 -0.09 -18.41 -2.73
N THR A 138 -0.48 -19.61 -2.33
CA THR A 138 0.44 -20.75 -2.21
C THR A 138 0.16 -21.73 -3.33
N LEU A 139 1.10 -21.87 -4.25
CA LEU A 139 1.09 -22.84 -5.33
C LEU A 139 1.69 -24.15 -4.83
N SER A 140 1.08 -25.28 -5.16
CA SER A 140 1.62 -26.58 -4.78
C SER A 140 1.48 -27.61 -5.90
N VAL A 141 2.50 -28.47 -6.04
CA VAL A 141 2.60 -29.43 -7.13
C VAL A 141 3.36 -30.70 -6.69
N HIS A 142 2.97 -31.86 -7.23
CA HIS A 142 3.73 -33.10 -7.06
C HIS A 142 4.80 -33.18 -8.14
N ARG A 143 6.07 -33.29 -7.75
CA ARG A 143 7.22 -33.48 -8.65
C ARG A 143 8.20 -34.50 -8.08
N LYS A 144 9.05 -35.06 -8.96
CA LYS A 144 10.04 -36.06 -8.55
C LYS A 144 11.29 -35.42 -7.95
N SER A 145 11.64 -34.23 -8.40
CA SER A 145 12.82 -33.49 -7.92
C SER A 145 12.51 -32.04 -7.63
N ILE A 146 13.41 -31.37 -6.91
CA ILE A 146 13.32 -29.93 -6.61
C ILE A 146 13.54 -29.09 -7.87
N GLU A 147 14.38 -29.54 -8.81
CA GLU A 147 14.67 -28.83 -10.05
C GLU A 147 13.42 -28.75 -10.94
N GLU A 148 12.67 -29.86 -11.06
CA GLU A 148 11.39 -29.89 -11.75
C GLU A 148 10.36 -28.96 -11.07
N ALA A 149 10.37 -28.88 -9.74
CA ALA A 149 9.49 -28.01 -8.99
C ALA A 149 9.85 -26.53 -9.19
N ARG A 150 11.14 -26.16 -9.20
CA ARG A 150 11.60 -24.80 -9.48
C ARG A 150 11.17 -24.32 -10.86
N THR A 151 11.47 -25.08 -11.91
CA THR A 151 11.06 -24.75 -13.27
C THR A 151 9.54 -24.56 -13.37
N PHE A 152 8.76 -25.37 -12.68
CA PHE A 152 7.31 -25.18 -12.61
C PHE A 152 6.91 -23.89 -11.91
N PHE A 153 7.48 -23.63 -10.71
CA PHE A 153 7.13 -22.44 -9.95
C PHE A 153 7.56 -21.15 -10.66
N ASP A 154 8.75 -21.10 -11.24
CA ASP A 154 9.23 -19.91 -11.98
C ASP A 154 8.25 -19.50 -13.08
N ARG A 155 7.75 -20.48 -13.85
CA ARG A 155 6.76 -20.23 -14.90
C ARG A 155 5.42 -19.76 -14.33
N VAL A 156 4.85 -20.50 -13.36
CA VAL A 156 3.48 -20.24 -12.88
C VAL A 156 3.44 -18.99 -12.01
N THR A 157 4.48 -18.73 -11.22
CA THR A 157 4.59 -17.51 -10.42
C THR A 157 4.63 -16.28 -11.30
N ALA A 158 5.42 -16.30 -12.38
CA ALA A 158 5.49 -15.19 -13.34
C ALA A 158 4.12 -14.87 -13.97
N ASP A 159 3.36 -15.89 -14.37
CA ASP A 159 2.01 -15.70 -14.95
C ASP A 159 1.03 -15.14 -13.91
N VAL A 160 1.00 -15.70 -12.70
CA VAL A 160 0.13 -15.23 -11.61
C VAL A 160 0.47 -13.79 -11.23
N THR A 161 1.76 -13.46 -11.09
CA THR A 161 2.22 -12.09 -10.76
C THR A 161 1.83 -11.09 -11.84
N SER A 162 2.01 -11.45 -13.12
CA SER A 162 1.60 -10.58 -14.23
C SER A 162 0.11 -10.24 -14.19
N ARG A 163 -0.75 -11.25 -13.94
CA ARG A 163 -2.21 -11.04 -13.87
C ARG A 163 -2.65 -10.25 -12.65
N LEU A 164 -2.02 -10.46 -11.50
CA LEU A 164 -2.30 -9.67 -10.30
C LEU A 164 -1.86 -8.20 -10.47
N ASN A 165 -0.73 -7.97 -11.14
CA ASN A 165 -0.29 -6.61 -11.46
C ASN A 165 -1.28 -5.90 -12.42
N HIS A 166 -1.94 -6.61 -13.32
CA HIS A 166 -3.03 -6.04 -14.14
C HIS A 166 -4.28 -5.65 -13.33
N LEU A 167 -4.42 -6.20 -12.12
CA LEU A 167 -5.45 -5.82 -11.16
C LEU A 167 -4.98 -4.74 -10.18
N ASP A 168 -3.83 -4.11 -10.41
CA ASP A 168 -3.17 -3.17 -9.50
C ASP A 168 -2.80 -3.77 -8.13
N SER A 169 -2.64 -5.10 -8.07
CA SER A 169 -2.19 -5.82 -6.89
C SER A 169 -0.70 -6.17 -7.01
N HIS A 170 0.12 -5.57 -6.15
CA HIS A 170 1.56 -5.84 -6.11
C HIS A 170 1.86 -7.20 -5.52
N CYS A 171 2.82 -7.91 -6.11
CA CYS A 171 3.21 -9.26 -5.71
C CYS A 171 4.67 -9.31 -5.26
N GLU A 172 4.91 -10.14 -4.23
CA GLU A 172 6.23 -10.42 -3.70
C GLU A 172 6.36 -11.92 -3.44
N GLU A 173 7.41 -12.55 -3.98
CA GLU A 173 7.71 -13.95 -3.68
C GLU A 173 8.36 -14.03 -2.29
N LEU A 174 7.78 -14.85 -1.42
CA LEU A 174 8.33 -15.04 -0.08
C LEU A 174 9.50 -16.02 -0.09
N ASP A 175 10.60 -15.65 0.51
CA ASP A 175 11.71 -16.54 0.80
C ASP A 175 11.38 -17.50 1.97
N ALA A 176 12.32 -18.37 2.31
CA ALA A 176 12.09 -19.36 3.38
C ALA A 176 11.94 -18.71 4.76
N VAL A 177 12.66 -17.62 5.03
CA VAL A 177 12.63 -16.93 6.32
C VAL A 177 11.28 -16.21 6.48
N GLU A 178 10.82 -15.54 5.43
CA GLU A 178 9.52 -14.86 5.41
C GLU A 178 8.34 -15.83 5.52
N ARG A 179 8.38 -16.96 4.78
CA ARG A 179 7.35 -18.00 4.91
C ARG A 179 7.30 -18.60 6.31
N LEU A 180 8.45 -18.86 6.92
CA LEU A 180 8.51 -19.34 8.30
C LEU A 180 8.03 -18.28 9.29
N ARG A 181 8.26 -16.99 9.02
CA ARG A 181 7.73 -15.89 9.83
C ARG A 181 6.19 -15.89 9.85
N VAL A 182 5.54 -16.10 8.69
CA VAL A 182 4.06 -16.23 8.64
C VAL A 182 3.57 -17.34 9.56
N LEU A 183 4.27 -18.48 9.60
CA LEU A 183 3.92 -19.60 10.47
C LEU A 183 4.26 -19.30 11.94
N HIS A 184 5.40 -18.67 12.23
CA HIS A 184 5.78 -18.23 13.57
C HIS A 184 4.71 -17.30 14.16
N ASP A 185 4.33 -16.25 13.43
CA ASP A 185 3.35 -15.27 13.89
C ASP A 185 1.98 -15.92 14.20
N PHE A 186 1.64 -17.02 13.54
CA PHE A 186 0.44 -17.78 13.85
C PHE A 186 0.62 -18.73 15.04
N TYR A 187 1.68 -19.54 15.04
CA TYR A 187 1.92 -20.56 16.08
C TYR A 187 2.33 -19.94 17.42
N ARG A 188 2.99 -18.77 17.40
CA ARG A 188 3.47 -18.00 18.55
C ARG A 188 2.82 -16.61 18.58
N THR A 189 1.50 -16.58 18.43
CA THR A 189 0.73 -15.33 18.45
C THR A 189 0.96 -14.58 19.76
N GLY A 190 1.47 -13.33 19.67
CA GLY A 190 1.87 -12.48 20.79
C GLY A 190 3.39 -12.39 20.97
N GLU A 191 4.18 -13.21 20.27
CA GLU A 191 5.64 -13.26 20.34
C GLU A 191 6.29 -12.87 18.99
N GLU A 192 5.59 -12.12 18.14
CA GLU A 192 6.01 -11.79 16.77
C GLU A 192 7.35 -11.03 16.73
N THR A 193 7.71 -10.35 17.82
CA THR A 193 8.99 -9.63 17.97
C THR A 193 10.17 -10.54 18.24
N GLU A 194 9.92 -11.76 18.71
CA GLU A 194 10.97 -12.72 19.09
C GLU A 194 11.46 -13.55 17.90
N TYR A 195 10.86 -13.38 16.72
CA TYR A 195 11.28 -14.11 15.54
C TYR A 195 12.67 -13.72 15.06
N HIS A 196 13.64 -14.60 15.32
CA HIS A 196 15.03 -14.46 14.87
C HIS A 196 15.46 -15.77 14.23
N LEU A 197 15.41 -15.89 12.91
CA LEU A 197 15.84 -17.07 12.19
C LEU A 197 16.96 -16.73 11.21
N SER A 198 18.08 -17.45 11.35
CA SER A 198 19.16 -17.49 10.35
C SER A 198 19.33 -18.91 9.85
N LEU A 199 18.97 -19.17 8.59
CA LEU A 199 19.13 -20.49 7.98
C LEU A 199 20.59 -20.94 7.97
N ARG A 200 21.56 -20.02 7.85
CA ARG A 200 23.00 -20.32 7.95
C ARG A 200 23.36 -20.84 9.32
N ASP A 201 22.82 -20.23 10.37
CA ASP A 201 23.06 -20.67 11.75
C ASP A 201 22.41 -22.01 12.06
N CYS A 202 21.20 -22.26 11.54
CA CYS A 202 20.53 -23.56 11.64
C CYS A 202 21.41 -24.66 11.03
N MET A 203 21.91 -24.47 9.80
CA MET A 203 22.78 -25.43 9.13
C MET A 203 24.11 -25.62 9.87
N ARG A 204 24.73 -24.54 10.36
CA ARG A 204 26.02 -24.57 11.05
C ARG A 204 25.93 -25.24 12.42
N LYS A 205 24.85 -25.00 13.16
CA LYS A 205 24.66 -25.51 14.53
C LYS A 205 23.89 -26.84 14.57
N GLY A 206 23.35 -27.30 13.44
CA GLY A 206 22.50 -28.50 13.38
C GLY A 206 21.16 -28.34 14.09
N VAL A 207 20.66 -27.11 14.25
CA VAL A 207 19.39 -26.82 14.91
C VAL A 207 18.27 -26.87 13.88
N SER A 208 17.12 -27.43 14.26
CA SER A 208 15.97 -27.49 13.36
C SER A 208 15.33 -26.11 13.15
N PHE A 209 15.03 -25.74 11.89
CA PHE A 209 14.26 -24.54 11.60
C PHE A 209 12.88 -24.55 12.27
N LYS A 210 12.35 -25.73 12.61
CA LYS A 210 11.06 -25.88 13.29
C LYS A 210 11.08 -25.32 14.71
N ASP A 211 12.27 -25.24 15.34
CA ASP A 211 12.43 -24.68 16.68
C ASP A 211 12.05 -23.19 16.72
N ALA A 212 12.26 -22.50 15.59
CA ALA A 212 11.90 -21.08 15.48
C ALA A 212 10.40 -20.82 15.30
N ILE A 213 9.61 -21.82 14.95
CA ILE A 213 8.19 -21.66 14.62
C ILE A 213 7.24 -22.48 15.49
N CYS A 214 7.70 -23.53 16.15
CA CYS A 214 6.82 -24.41 16.91
C CYS A 214 6.32 -23.72 18.18
N PRO A 215 5.03 -23.88 18.54
CA PRO A 215 4.51 -23.41 19.81
C PRO A 215 5.06 -24.28 20.98
N ASP A 216 4.95 -23.79 22.19
CA ASP A 216 5.41 -24.52 23.39
C ASP A 216 4.64 -25.81 23.61
N SER A 217 3.37 -25.84 23.26
CA SER A 217 2.52 -27.03 23.31
C SER A 217 1.46 -26.99 22.20
N LEU A 218 1.05 -28.19 21.73
CA LEU A 218 -0.03 -28.35 20.76
C LEU A 218 -0.87 -29.58 21.11
N GLU A 219 -2.11 -29.37 21.50
CA GLU A 219 -3.03 -30.41 21.90
C GLU A 219 -4.31 -30.36 21.06
N PHE A 220 -4.64 -31.44 20.36
CA PHE A 220 -5.86 -31.57 19.57
C PHE A 220 -6.97 -32.27 20.34
N LYS A 221 -8.13 -31.63 20.41
CA LYS A 221 -9.36 -32.15 20.99
C LYS A 221 -10.37 -32.51 19.88
N ARG A 222 -11.57 -32.88 20.28
CA ARG A 222 -12.64 -33.25 19.36
C ARG A 222 -13.00 -32.14 18.38
N ASP A 223 -13.20 -30.90 18.87
CA ASP A 223 -13.78 -29.77 18.15
C ASP A 223 -12.92 -28.51 18.21
N HIS A 224 -11.79 -28.53 18.87
CA HIS A 224 -10.83 -27.46 19.00
C HIS A 224 -9.42 -28.04 19.24
N PHE A 225 -8.44 -27.13 19.24
CA PHE A 225 -7.08 -27.42 19.68
C PHE A 225 -6.61 -26.35 20.67
N ARG A 226 -5.61 -26.69 21.47
CA ARG A 226 -4.90 -25.77 22.34
C ARG A 226 -3.46 -25.63 21.85
N MET A 227 -2.98 -24.40 21.75
CA MET A 227 -1.67 -24.04 21.26
C MET A 227 -1.04 -23.04 22.22
N GLY A 228 -0.09 -23.52 23.05
CA GLY A 228 0.37 -22.76 24.19
C GLY A 228 -0.79 -22.41 25.11
N GLU A 229 -1.01 -21.12 25.33
CA GLU A 229 -2.14 -20.60 26.12
C GLU A 229 -3.39 -20.30 25.29
N LYS A 230 -3.30 -20.31 23.97
CA LYS A 230 -4.41 -19.99 23.06
C LYS A 230 -5.26 -21.21 22.74
N TYR A 231 -6.54 -20.97 22.53
CA TYR A 231 -7.50 -21.93 21.99
C TYR A 231 -7.74 -21.64 20.53
N GLY A 232 -7.80 -22.69 19.69
CA GLY A 232 -8.06 -22.54 18.28
C GLY A 232 -9.12 -23.53 17.78
N ARG A 233 -9.82 -23.15 16.71
CA ARG A 233 -10.82 -23.99 16.06
C ARG A 233 -10.75 -23.85 14.57
N VAL A 234 -10.78 -25.00 13.88
CA VAL A 234 -10.88 -25.03 12.43
C VAL A 234 -12.31 -25.34 12.02
N LEU A 235 -12.80 -24.50 11.12
CA LEU A 235 -14.10 -24.57 10.47
C LEU A 235 -13.93 -24.80 8.97
N PHE A 236 -14.96 -25.32 8.32
CA PHE A 236 -15.01 -25.45 6.86
C PHE A 236 -16.39 -25.11 6.34
N LEU A 237 -16.46 -24.62 5.12
CA LEU A 237 -17.72 -24.33 4.45
C LEU A 237 -18.30 -25.63 3.92
N LYS A 238 -19.36 -26.12 4.56
CA LYS A 238 -20.00 -27.40 4.28
C LYS A 238 -21.03 -27.28 3.17
N GLU A 239 -21.89 -26.26 3.26
CA GLU A 239 -22.96 -26.01 2.28
C GLU A 239 -22.80 -24.62 1.71
N TYR A 240 -22.97 -24.53 0.42
CA TYR A 240 -22.86 -23.30 -0.37
C TYR A 240 -24.24 -22.92 -0.88
N ALA A 241 -24.61 -21.64 -0.79
CA ALA A 241 -25.82 -21.12 -1.41
C ALA A 241 -25.73 -21.22 -2.94
N SER A 242 -26.88 -21.29 -3.59
CA SER A 242 -26.96 -21.21 -5.06
C SER A 242 -26.50 -19.86 -5.59
N TYR A 243 -26.61 -18.82 -4.77
CA TYR A 243 -26.11 -17.47 -5.04
C TYR A 243 -25.34 -16.96 -3.81
N ILE A 244 -24.05 -16.72 -3.96
CA ILE A 244 -23.19 -16.15 -2.92
C ILE A 244 -22.97 -14.69 -3.23
N LYS A 245 -22.98 -13.83 -2.20
CA LYS A 245 -22.64 -12.41 -2.33
C LYS A 245 -21.12 -12.23 -2.16
N ASP A 246 -20.56 -11.32 -2.91
CA ASP A 246 -19.14 -10.92 -2.86
C ASP A 246 -18.70 -10.39 -1.48
N SER A 247 -19.64 -9.92 -0.65
CA SER A 247 -19.35 -9.45 0.71
C SER A 247 -19.09 -10.58 1.73
N MET A 248 -19.39 -11.85 1.43
CA MET A 248 -19.33 -12.94 2.40
C MET A 248 -17.89 -13.13 2.96
N ILE A 249 -16.89 -13.20 2.11
CA ILE A 249 -15.49 -13.35 2.55
C ILE A 249 -15.06 -12.17 3.40
N ASN A 250 -15.41 -10.95 2.99
CA ASN A 250 -15.10 -9.72 3.71
C ASN A 250 -15.80 -9.67 5.09
N GLU A 251 -17.03 -10.13 5.21
CA GLU A 251 -17.75 -10.21 6.48
C GLU A 251 -17.16 -11.30 7.40
N LEU A 252 -16.81 -12.47 6.88
CA LEU A 252 -16.16 -13.54 7.65
C LEU A 252 -14.79 -13.11 8.17
N THR A 253 -14.03 -12.36 7.39
CA THR A 253 -12.69 -11.88 7.77
C THR A 253 -12.70 -10.53 8.50
N ALA A 254 -13.87 -9.95 8.78
CA ALA A 254 -14.01 -8.72 9.56
C ALA A 254 -13.87 -8.91 11.08
N LEU A 255 -13.83 -10.15 11.57
CA LEU A 255 -13.69 -10.44 12.99
C LEU A 255 -12.34 -9.93 13.51
N ASN A 256 -12.36 -9.18 14.62
CA ASN A 256 -11.14 -8.63 15.24
C ASN A 256 -10.40 -9.71 16.05
N ARG A 257 -9.91 -10.74 15.36
CA ARG A 257 -9.19 -11.89 15.93
C ARG A 257 -8.06 -12.30 15.00
N THR A 258 -7.06 -12.98 15.57
CA THR A 258 -6.08 -13.72 14.77
C THR A 258 -6.79 -14.89 14.10
N MET A 259 -6.83 -14.87 12.78
CA MET A 259 -7.51 -15.90 11.99
C MET A 259 -6.88 -16.03 10.61
N MET A 260 -7.02 -17.22 10.03
CA MET A 260 -6.72 -17.45 8.62
C MET A 260 -7.95 -18.04 7.93
N LEU A 261 -8.28 -17.50 6.77
CA LEU A 261 -9.25 -18.08 5.85
C LEU A 261 -8.50 -18.52 4.60
N SER A 262 -8.65 -19.78 4.21
CA SER A 262 -8.01 -20.32 3.01
C SER A 262 -9.03 -20.93 2.06
N LEU A 263 -8.84 -20.65 0.78
CA LEU A 263 -9.56 -21.19 -0.35
C LEU A 263 -8.59 -22.04 -1.18
N ASP A 264 -8.74 -23.37 -1.11
CA ASP A 264 -8.02 -24.29 -1.99
C ASP A 264 -8.76 -24.41 -3.32
N VAL A 265 -8.07 -24.20 -4.43
CA VAL A 265 -8.59 -24.26 -5.79
C VAL A 265 -7.84 -25.31 -6.60
N ILE A 266 -8.57 -26.23 -7.20
CA ILE A 266 -8.04 -27.28 -8.05
C ILE A 266 -8.71 -27.16 -9.42
N PRO A 267 -8.05 -26.60 -10.44
CA PRO A 267 -8.61 -26.51 -11.78
C PRO A 267 -8.74 -27.90 -12.43
N VAL A 268 -9.86 -28.12 -13.12
CA VAL A 268 -10.12 -29.33 -13.86
C VAL A 268 -9.83 -29.10 -15.34
N PRO A 269 -9.11 -30.01 -16.06
CA PRO A 269 -8.95 -29.89 -17.51
C PRO A 269 -10.31 -29.82 -18.21
N THR A 270 -10.46 -28.88 -19.15
CA THR A 270 -11.75 -28.57 -19.78
C THR A 270 -12.37 -29.79 -20.47
N ASP A 271 -11.55 -30.62 -21.13
CA ASP A 271 -12.01 -31.83 -21.80
C ASP A 271 -12.53 -32.89 -20.82
N GLU A 272 -11.96 -32.97 -19.61
CA GLU A 272 -12.44 -33.84 -18.54
C GLU A 272 -13.70 -33.29 -17.89
N ALA A 273 -13.76 -31.97 -17.66
CA ALA A 273 -14.91 -31.31 -17.10
C ALA A 273 -16.17 -31.51 -17.97
N VAL A 274 -16.03 -31.28 -19.27
CA VAL A 274 -17.12 -31.48 -20.23
C VAL A 274 -17.59 -32.93 -20.25
N ARG A 275 -16.66 -33.89 -20.31
CA ARG A 275 -17.01 -35.34 -20.27
C ARG A 275 -17.73 -35.74 -18.98
N GLU A 276 -17.28 -35.24 -17.83
CA GLU A 276 -17.90 -35.50 -16.54
C GLU A 276 -19.33 -34.94 -16.48
N MET A 277 -19.53 -33.69 -16.97
CA MET A 277 -20.86 -33.05 -16.99
C MET A 277 -21.80 -33.74 -17.98
N GLN A 278 -21.31 -34.18 -19.13
CA GLN A 278 -22.10 -34.99 -20.10
C GLN A 278 -22.53 -36.32 -19.47
N SER A 279 -21.61 -36.99 -18.77
CA SER A 279 -21.91 -38.24 -18.05
C SER A 279 -22.96 -38.05 -16.95
N ARG A 280 -22.85 -36.96 -16.16
CA ARG A 280 -23.83 -36.60 -15.13
C ARG A 280 -25.20 -36.28 -15.74
N LEU A 281 -25.23 -35.51 -16.83
CA LEU A 281 -26.45 -35.18 -17.54
C LEU A 281 -27.16 -36.43 -18.04
N LEU A 282 -26.40 -37.37 -18.66
CA LEU A 282 -26.93 -38.64 -19.11
C LEU A 282 -27.50 -39.45 -17.92
N GLY A 283 -26.84 -39.47 -16.77
CA GLY A 283 -27.33 -40.09 -15.55
C GLY A 283 -28.65 -39.53 -15.06
N VAL A 284 -28.75 -38.18 -15.02
CA VAL A 284 -29.99 -37.48 -14.61
C VAL A 284 -31.12 -37.73 -15.62
N GLU A 285 -30.86 -37.63 -16.93
CA GLU A 285 -31.85 -37.95 -17.98
C GLU A 285 -32.34 -39.40 -17.89
N THR A 286 -31.42 -40.34 -17.57
CA THR A 286 -31.78 -41.73 -17.32
C THR A 286 -32.68 -41.89 -16.10
N ASN A 287 -32.43 -41.19 -15.02
CA ASN A 287 -33.26 -41.16 -13.82
C ASN A 287 -34.65 -40.59 -14.09
N VAL A 288 -34.72 -39.47 -14.82
CA VAL A 288 -36.01 -38.86 -15.27
C VAL A 288 -36.78 -39.85 -16.13
N THR A 289 -36.13 -40.48 -17.11
CA THR A 289 -36.77 -41.49 -17.98
C THR A 289 -37.25 -42.71 -17.20
N ASN A 290 -36.47 -43.25 -16.27
CA ASN A 290 -36.84 -44.36 -15.40
C ASN A 290 -38.05 -43.98 -14.49
N TRP A 291 -38.04 -42.78 -13.97
CA TRP A 291 -39.16 -42.28 -13.17
C TRP A 291 -40.43 -42.19 -14.02
N GLN A 292 -40.40 -41.63 -15.22
CA GLN A 292 -41.49 -41.54 -16.14
C GLN A 292 -42.04 -42.95 -16.55
N ARG A 293 -41.13 -43.89 -16.84
CA ARG A 293 -41.51 -45.29 -17.13
C ARG A 293 -42.27 -45.93 -15.97
N ARG A 294 -41.79 -45.71 -14.73
CA ARG A 294 -42.50 -46.22 -13.52
C ARG A 294 -43.87 -45.60 -13.36
N GLN A 295 -44.07 -44.29 -13.61
CA GLN A 295 -45.36 -43.64 -13.55
C GLN A 295 -46.31 -44.16 -14.64
N ASN A 296 -45.79 -44.32 -15.85
CA ASN A 296 -46.59 -44.89 -16.95
C ASN A 296 -47.02 -46.34 -16.69
N SER A 297 -46.14 -47.17 -16.10
CA SER A 297 -46.53 -48.53 -15.71
C SER A 297 -47.58 -48.58 -14.61
N ASN A 298 -47.66 -47.51 -13.78
CA ASN A 298 -48.69 -47.35 -12.75
C ASN A 298 -49.92 -46.59 -13.26
N SER A 299 -50.08 -46.43 -14.59
CA SER A 299 -51.19 -45.73 -15.26
C SER A 299 -51.34 -44.25 -14.84
N ASN A 300 -50.30 -43.63 -14.34
CA ASN A 300 -50.29 -42.23 -13.93
C ASN A 300 -49.60 -41.37 -15.01
N PHE A 301 -50.29 -41.14 -16.14
CA PHE A 301 -49.75 -40.45 -17.31
C PHE A 301 -49.63 -38.94 -17.15
N SER A 302 -50.26 -38.34 -16.13
CA SER A 302 -50.18 -36.90 -15.84
C SER A 302 -49.21 -36.54 -14.73
N ALA A 303 -48.38 -37.50 -14.26
CA ALA A 303 -47.44 -37.25 -13.21
C ALA A 303 -46.32 -36.30 -13.66
N VAL A 304 -46.17 -35.21 -12.93
CA VAL A 304 -45.10 -34.23 -13.14
C VAL A 304 -43.79 -34.75 -12.56
N VAL A 305 -42.66 -34.58 -13.27
CA VAL A 305 -41.35 -34.99 -12.76
C VAL A 305 -41.10 -34.27 -11.43
N PRO A 306 -40.59 -35.00 -10.41
CA PRO A 306 -40.25 -34.41 -9.12
C PRO A 306 -39.34 -33.18 -9.29
N TYR A 307 -39.63 -32.15 -8.53
CA TYR A 307 -38.91 -30.88 -8.59
C TYR A 307 -37.38 -31.07 -8.46
N ASP A 308 -36.95 -31.92 -7.57
CA ASP A 308 -35.50 -32.19 -7.34
C ASP A 308 -34.80 -32.75 -8.58
N LEU A 309 -35.46 -33.66 -9.33
CA LEU A 309 -34.90 -34.22 -10.56
C LEU A 309 -34.86 -33.20 -11.69
N GLU A 310 -35.89 -32.38 -11.80
CA GLU A 310 -35.94 -31.31 -12.81
C GLU A 310 -34.94 -30.19 -12.48
N GLN A 311 -34.76 -29.85 -11.22
CA GLN A 311 -33.75 -28.90 -10.77
C GLN A 311 -32.32 -29.42 -11.05
N GLN A 312 -32.02 -30.68 -10.69
CA GLN A 312 -30.73 -31.29 -11.02
C GLN A 312 -30.44 -31.32 -12.52
N ARG A 313 -31.45 -31.59 -13.33
CA ARG A 313 -31.36 -31.59 -14.80
C ARG A 313 -31.01 -30.20 -15.32
N LYS A 314 -31.70 -29.17 -14.82
CA LYS A 314 -31.48 -27.78 -15.19
C LYS A 314 -30.09 -27.31 -14.80
N GLU A 315 -29.69 -27.52 -13.57
CA GLU A 315 -28.35 -27.13 -13.06
C GLU A 315 -27.21 -27.82 -13.82
N THR A 316 -27.37 -29.13 -14.16
CA THR A 316 -26.35 -29.85 -14.91
C THR A 316 -26.24 -29.35 -16.35
N ARG A 317 -27.36 -28.97 -17.00
CA ARG A 317 -27.36 -28.37 -18.33
C ARG A 317 -26.74 -26.98 -18.31
N GLU A 318 -27.12 -26.10 -17.39
CA GLU A 318 -26.55 -24.76 -17.25
C GLU A 318 -25.05 -24.85 -17.06
N MET A 319 -24.56 -25.76 -16.19
CA MET A 319 -23.13 -25.93 -15.98
C MET A 319 -22.42 -26.46 -17.25
N LEU A 320 -23.03 -27.33 -18.03
CA LEU A 320 -22.47 -27.80 -19.29
C LEU A 320 -22.41 -26.65 -20.33
N ASP A 321 -23.46 -25.85 -20.42
CA ASP A 321 -23.53 -24.67 -21.30
C ASP A 321 -22.47 -23.63 -20.91
N ASP A 322 -22.28 -23.37 -19.62
CA ASP A 322 -21.23 -22.48 -19.09
C ASP A 322 -19.83 -22.94 -19.51
N LEU A 323 -19.55 -24.25 -19.40
CA LEU A 323 -18.26 -24.82 -19.78
C LEU A 323 -18.00 -24.84 -21.29
N THR A 324 -19.04 -24.87 -22.13
CA THR A 324 -18.90 -25.03 -23.59
C THR A 324 -19.08 -23.71 -24.35
N THR A 325 -19.81 -22.73 -23.81
CA THR A 325 -20.19 -21.51 -24.54
C THR A 325 -19.74 -20.21 -23.87
N ARG A 326 -19.47 -20.21 -22.54
CA ARG A 326 -19.24 -18.99 -21.76
C ARG A 326 -17.81 -18.84 -21.23
N ASP A 327 -16.85 -19.59 -21.72
CA ASP A 327 -15.43 -19.59 -21.28
C ASP A 327 -15.27 -19.79 -19.75
N GLN A 328 -16.22 -20.51 -19.11
CA GLN A 328 -16.13 -20.90 -17.73
C GLN A 328 -15.31 -22.19 -17.58
N ARG A 329 -14.55 -22.31 -16.47
CA ARG A 329 -13.86 -23.54 -16.13
C ARG A 329 -14.49 -24.20 -14.92
N MET A 330 -14.41 -25.52 -14.85
CA MET A 330 -14.79 -26.30 -13.67
C MET A 330 -13.61 -26.37 -12.71
N MET A 331 -13.86 -26.08 -11.45
CA MET A 331 -12.87 -26.12 -10.38
C MET A 331 -13.43 -26.87 -9.17
N PHE A 332 -12.56 -27.61 -8.47
CA PHE A 332 -12.88 -28.06 -7.14
C PHE A 332 -12.34 -27.07 -6.12
N ALA A 333 -13.15 -26.73 -5.14
CA ALA A 333 -12.78 -25.78 -4.10
C ALA A 333 -13.07 -26.31 -2.69
N VAL A 334 -12.25 -25.89 -1.73
CA VAL A 334 -12.48 -26.07 -0.30
C VAL A 334 -12.21 -24.75 0.39
N VAL A 335 -13.19 -24.28 1.16
CA VAL A 335 -13.03 -23.09 2.04
C VAL A 335 -12.85 -23.57 3.46
N THR A 336 -11.72 -23.18 4.07
CA THR A 336 -11.40 -23.47 5.47
C THR A 336 -11.07 -22.19 6.21
N LEU A 337 -11.36 -22.18 7.50
CA LEU A 337 -11.09 -21.06 8.38
C LEU A 337 -10.59 -21.54 9.72
N VAL A 338 -9.53 -20.93 10.26
CA VAL A 338 -9.09 -21.10 11.65
C VAL A 338 -9.13 -19.76 12.37
N HIS A 339 -9.60 -19.77 13.60
CA HIS A 339 -9.52 -18.60 14.47
C HIS A 339 -8.97 -18.99 15.85
N LEU A 340 -8.34 -18.01 16.51
CA LEU A 340 -7.73 -18.16 17.83
C LEU A 340 -8.43 -17.24 18.83
N ALA A 341 -8.53 -17.70 20.07
CA ALA A 341 -9.06 -16.94 21.20
C ALA A 341 -8.24 -17.17 22.49
N ASP A 342 -8.41 -16.28 23.47
CA ASP A 342 -7.70 -16.35 24.73
C ASP A 342 -8.38 -17.34 25.73
N SER A 343 -9.66 -17.62 25.54
CA SER A 343 -10.41 -18.58 26.34
C SER A 343 -11.31 -19.46 25.48
N LYS A 344 -11.79 -20.57 26.07
CA LYS A 344 -12.70 -21.48 25.39
C LYS A 344 -14.08 -20.84 25.16
N GLU A 345 -14.55 -20.05 26.11
CA GLU A 345 -15.82 -19.33 26.05
C GLU A 345 -15.81 -18.28 24.94
N GLU A 346 -14.71 -17.56 24.81
CA GLU A 346 -14.50 -16.60 23.72
C GLU A 346 -14.44 -17.32 22.36
N LEU A 347 -13.73 -18.47 22.30
CA LEU A 347 -13.67 -19.28 21.08
C LEU A 347 -15.06 -19.75 20.64
N ASP A 348 -15.91 -20.16 21.57
CA ASP A 348 -17.28 -20.60 21.27
C ASP A 348 -18.13 -19.44 20.78
N SER A 349 -18.06 -18.27 21.43
CA SER A 349 -18.77 -17.05 21.02
C SER A 349 -18.37 -16.59 19.62
N ASP A 350 -17.07 -16.57 19.34
CA ASP A 350 -16.54 -16.18 18.01
C ASP A 350 -16.96 -17.17 16.92
N THR A 351 -17.00 -18.49 17.26
CA THR A 351 -17.51 -19.52 16.35
C THR A 351 -18.97 -19.29 16.00
N ASP A 352 -19.82 -19.00 17.00
CA ASP A 352 -21.24 -18.73 16.78
C ASP A 352 -21.46 -17.48 15.93
N ALA A 353 -20.66 -16.44 16.12
CA ALA A 353 -20.67 -15.24 15.29
C ALA A 353 -20.32 -15.54 13.83
N LEU A 354 -19.23 -16.31 13.57
CA LEU A 354 -18.82 -16.72 12.23
C LEU A 354 -19.88 -17.58 11.54
N GLN A 355 -20.48 -18.54 12.27
CA GLN A 355 -21.57 -19.35 11.76
C GLN A 355 -22.83 -18.54 11.46
N SER A 356 -23.10 -17.50 12.25
CA SER A 356 -24.21 -16.58 12.02
C SER A 356 -24.01 -15.77 10.75
N ILE A 357 -22.78 -15.28 10.50
CA ILE A 357 -22.42 -14.59 9.25
C ILE A 357 -22.65 -15.52 8.05
N ALA A 358 -22.16 -16.77 8.11
CA ALA A 358 -22.34 -17.73 7.02
C ALA A 358 -23.84 -18.01 6.76
N ARG A 359 -24.64 -18.18 7.81
CA ARG A 359 -26.10 -18.35 7.69
C ARG A 359 -26.81 -17.15 7.06
N LYS A 360 -26.38 -15.91 7.35
CA LYS A 360 -26.86 -14.69 6.68
C LYS A 360 -26.68 -14.77 5.16
N HIS A 361 -25.63 -15.44 4.70
CA HIS A 361 -25.36 -15.69 3.28
C HIS A 361 -25.91 -17.03 2.77
N LEU A 362 -26.81 -17.66 3.50
CA LEU A 362 -27.42 -18.96 3.18
C LEU A 362 -26.38 -20.08 3.01
N CYS A 363 -25.22 -19.95 3.64
CA CYS A 363 -24.15 -20.92 3.67
C CYS A 363 -24.04 -21.58 5.05
N GLN A 364 -23.50 -22.79 5.11
CA GLN A 364 -23.26 -23.50 6.36
C GLN A 364 -21.76 -23.63 6.64
N LEU A 365 -21.27 -22.91 7.63
CA LEU A 365 -19.94 -23.07 8.18
C LEU A 365 -19.99 -24.08 9.35
N SER A 366 -19.19 -25.14 9.28
CA SER A 366 -19.23 -26.25 10.25
C SER A 366 -17.88 -26.46 10.90
N THR A 367 -17.88 -26.84 12.19
CA THR A 367 -16.67 -27.23 12.92
C THR A 367 -16.21 -28.62 12.51
N LEU A 368 -14.91 -28.81 12.29
CA LEU A 368 -14.33 -30.15 12.09
C LEU A 368 -14.34 -30.94 13.39
N SER A 369 -14.91 -32.13 13.39
CA SER A 369 -14.89 -33.06 14.53
C SER A 369 -13.83 -34.11 14.34
N TRP A 370 -12.91 -34.30 15.31
CA TRP A 370 -11.79 -35.21 15.28
C TRP A 370 -10.80 -35.05 14.13
N GLN A 371 -10.88 -33.94 13.39
CA GLN A 371 -10.04 -33.63 12.25
C GLN A 371 -9.39 -32.22 12.38
N GLN A 372 -9.23 -31.73 13.60
CA GLN A 372 -8.66 -30.39 13.84
C GLN A 372 -7.21 -30.29 13.37
N ALA A 373 -6.41 -31.36 13.52
CA ALA A 373 -5.02 -31.40 13.04
C ALA A 373 -4.94 -31.35 11.50
N ASP A 374 -5.77 -32.14 10.81
CA ASP A 374 -5.85 -32.15 9.35
C ASP A 374 -6.40 -30.85 8.81
N GLY A 375 -7.37 -30.27 9.53
CA GLY A 375 -7.92 -28.95 9.23
C GLY A 375 -6.87 -27.84 9.36
N LEU A 376 -6.09 -27.83 10.44
CA LEU A 376 -5.02 -26.87 10.66
C LEU A 376 -3.96 -26.94 9.55
N ALA A 377 -3.51 -28.15 9.18
CA ALA A 377 -2.58 -28.32 8.07
C ALA A 377 -3.18 -27.86 6.72
N THR A 378 -4.52 -27.93 6.58
CA THR A 378 -5.21 -27.48 5.37
C THR A 378 -5.35 -25.96 5.31
N VAL A 379 -5.68 -25.30 6.43
CA VAL A 379 -5.93 -23.87 6.41
C VAL A 379 -4.64 -23.03 6.32
N LEU A 380 -3.55 -23.52 6.88
CA LEU A 380 -2.27 -22.80 6.83
C LEU A 380 -1.70 -22.73 5.41
N PRO A 381 -0.91 -21.67 5.07
CA PRO A 381 -0.35 -21.46 3.73
C PRO A 381 0.81 -22.44 3.42
N LEU A 382 0.58 -23.73 3.69
CA LEU A 382 1.52 -24.81 3.45
C LEU A 382 1.36 -25.41 2.03
N GLY A 383 0.15 -25.29 1.44
CA GLY A 383 -0.20 -25.92 0.18
C GLY A 383 -0.64 -27.37 0.34
N LEU A 384 -1.01 -27.78 1.55
CA LEU A 384 -1.57 -29.09 1.85
C LEU A 384 -3.10 -29.05 1.91
N ARG A 385 -3.76 -30.15 1.54
CA ARG A 385 -5.19 -30.36 1.70
C ARG A 385 -5.45 -31.76 2.30
N ARG A 386 -5.77 -31.78 3.59
CA ARG A 386 -5.96 -33.03 4.36
C ARG A 386 -7.41 -33.33 4.70
N ILE A 387 -8.34 -32.42 4.42
CA ILE A 387 -9.78 -32.63 4.60
C ILE A 387 -10.47 -32.94 3.27
N ASP A 388 -11.57 -33.73 3.34
CA ASP A 388 -12.40 -34.05 2.18
C ASP A 388 -13.72 -33.28 2.22
N ALA A 389 -13.68 -32.06 1.68
CA ALA A 389 -14.83 -31.13 1.60
C ALA A 389 -14.88 -30.43 0.26
N LEU A 390 -14.51 -31.15 -0.81
CA LEU A 390 -14.46 -30.60 -2.17
C LEU A 390 -15.86 -30.24 -2.67
N ARG A 391 -16.00 -29.01 -3.19
CA ARG A 391 -17.17 -28.55 -3.90
C ARG A 391 -16.81 -28.22 -5.34
N THR A 392 -17.67 -28.61 -6.28
CA THR A 392 -17.54 -28.26 -7.69
C THR A 392 -18.14 -26.87 -7.91
N LEU A 393 -17.36 -25.95 -8.47
CA LEU A 393 -17.76 -24.56 -8.78
C LEU A 393 -17.30 -24.21 -10.20
N THR A 394 -18.02 -23.27 -10.83
CA THR A 394 -17.57 -22.61 -12.04
C THR A 394 -16.60 -21.45 -11.69
N THR A 395 -15.88 -20.92 -12.66
CA THR A 395 -15.02 -19.76 -12.47
C THR A 395 -15.78 -18.59 -11.84
N GLU A 396 -16.96 -18.27 -12.37
CA GLU A 396 -17.77 -17.16 -11.87
C GLU A 396 -18.22 -17.37 -10.42
N ALA A 397 -18.70 -18.57 -10.09
CA ALA A 397 -19.09 -18.92 -8.72
C ALA A 397 -17.91 -18.85 -7.73
N LEU A 398 -16.70 -19.20 -8.18
CA LEU A 398 -15.49 -19.12 -7.38
C LEU A 398 -15.00 -17.65 -7.26
N ALA A 399 -15.09 -16.86 -8.32
CA ALA A 399 -14.65 -15.48 -8.35
C ALA A 399 -15.41 -14.59 -7.36
N VAL A 400 -16.64 -14.94 -7.02
CA VAL A 400 -17.40 -14.24 -5.95
C VAL A 400 -16.70 -14.34 -4.58
N LEU A 401 -15.88 -15.39 -4.36
CA LEU A 401 -15.08 -15.57 -3.14
C LEU A 401 -13.74 -14.81 -3.17
N MET A 402 -13.68 -13.70 -3.92
CA MET A 402 -12.45 -12.92 -4.08
C MET A 402 -11.94 -12.36 -2.74
N PRO A 403 -10.60 -12.29 -2.57
CA PRO A 403 -9.98 -11.88 -1.32
C PRO A 403 -9.78 -10.37 -1.17
N PHE A 404 -10.38 -9.54 -2.04
CA PHE A 404 -10.13 -8.11 -2.10
C PHE A 404 -11.17 -7.29 -1.32
N LYS A 405 -10.70 -6.25 -0.65
CA LYS A 405 -11.53 -5.35 0.15
C LYS A 405 -11.14 -3.88 -0.03
N ALA A 406 -10.00 -3.49 0.54
CA ALA A 406 -9.51 -2.12 0.48
C ALA A 406 -7.99 -2.10 0.70
N GLN A 407 -7.31 -1.30 -0.09
CA GLN A 407 -5.86 -1.13 0.01
C GLN A 407 -5.48 -0.49 1.34
N GLU A 408 -4.49 -1.04 2.00
CA GLU A 408 -3.85 -0.49 3.18
C GLU A 408 -2.57 0.25 2.78
N VAL A 409 -2.36 1.42 3.37
CA VAL A 409 -1.15 2.20 3.17
C VAL A 409 -0.41 2.30 4.50
N ARG A 410 0.71 1.61 4.61
CA ARG A 410 1.53 1.55 5.81
C ARG A 410 3.00 1.45 5.45
N ASP A 411 3.56 2.59 5.06
CA ASP A 411 4.94 2.68 4.66
C ASP A 411 5.86 2.88 5.88
N ARG A 412 7.01 2.25 5.85
CA ARG A 412 8.00 2.38 6.91
C ARG A 412 8.59 3.80 6.93
N GLY A 413 8.61 4.43 8.11
CA GLY A 413 9.08 5.81 8.25
C GLY A 413 8.18 6.86 7.58
N GLY A 414 6.93 6.48 7.30
CA GLY A 414 5.92 7.39 6.77
C GLY A 414 5.32 8.32 7.81
N VAL A 415 4.52 9.26 7.33
CA VAL A 415 3.75 10.23 8.13
C VAL A 415 2.29 9.79 8.20
N TYR A 416 1.64 10.06 9.32
CA TYR A 416 0.22 9.80 9.50
C TYR A 416 -0.64 10.80 8.72
N TYR A 417 -1.52 10.30 7.86
CA TYR A 417 -2.46 11.10 7.05
C TYR A 417 -3.91 10.98 7.50
N GLY A 418 -4.28 9.91 8.20
CA GLY A 418 -5.65 9.69 8.62
C GLY A 418 -5.96 8.22 8.87
N GLN A 419 -7.24 7.86 8.82
CA GLN A 419 -7.72 6.49 8.96
C GLN A 419 -8.42 6.03 7.69
N ASN A 420 -8.16 4.79 7.28
CA ASN A 420 -8.87 4.17 6.17
C ASN A 420 -10.37 4.06 6.50
N VAL A 421 -11.22 4.54 5.60
CA VAL A 421 -12.68 4.58 5.82
C VAL A 421 -13.28 3.19 5.99
N ILE A 422 -12.72 2.18 5.33
CA ILE A 422 -13.23 0.80 5.31
C ILE A 422 -12.66 -0.02 6.46
N SER A 423 -11.32 -0.08 6.59
CA SER A 423 -10.65 -0.92 7.59
C SER A 423 -10.51 -0.23 8.96
N LYS A 424 -10.60 1.12 8.99
CA LYS A 424 -10.31 1.96 10.16
C LYS A 424 -8.85 1.93 10.62
N ASN A 425 -7.97 1.27 9.89
CA ASN A 425 -6.54 1.27 10.15
C ASN A 425 -5.92 2.64 9.84
N LEU A 426 -4.77 2.92 10.45
CA LEU A 426 -4.03 4.16 10.20
C LEU A 426 -3.44 4.15 8.78
N ILE A 427 -3.54 5.28 8.10
CA ILE A 427 -2.86 5.54 6.84
C ILE A 427 -1.53 6.22 7.18
N ILE A 428 -0.44 5.48 6.99
CA ILE A 428 0.92 5.95 7.18
C ILE A 428 1.60 5.87 5.82
N ALA A 429 1.90 7.02 5.22
CA ALA A 429 2.47 7.07 3.88
C ALA A 429 3.83 7.76 3.87
N ASN A 430 4.77 7.24 3.08
CA ASN A 430 6.08 7.80 2.87
C ASN A 430 6.20 8.37 1.45
N ARG A 431 5.98 9.66 1.30
CA ARG A 431 6.04 10.33 -0.01
C ARG A 431 7.41 10.28 -0.67
N LYS A 432 8.48 10.03 0.11
CA LYS A 432 9.85 9.89 -0.41
C LYS A 432 10.04 8.61 -1.21
N GLU A 433 9.18 7.60 -1.02
CA GLU A 433 9.20 6.32 -1.74
C GLU A 433 8.37 6.35 -3.03
N LEU A 434 7.59 7.39 -3.24
CA LEU A 434 6.82 7.56 -4.48
C LEU A 434 7.73 7.97 -5.64
N LEU A 435 7.37 7.58 -6.86
CA LEU A 435 8.05 8.03 -8.09
C LEU A 435 8.08 9.55 -8.20
N ASN A 436 7.02 10.21 -7.73
CA ASN A 436 6.93 11.66 -7.58
C ASN A 436 6.23 11.98 -6.25
N GLY A 437 6.96 12.57 -5.32
CA GLY A 437 6.46 12.96 -4.00
C GLY A 437 5.61 14.25 -4.00
N ASN A 438 5.49 14.97 -5.12
CA ASN A 438 4.70 16.21 -5.21
C ASN A 438 3.20 15.90 -5.16
N GLY A 439 2.41 16.83 -4.60
CA GLY A 439 0.97 16.64 -4.48
C GLY A 439 0.20 17.95 -4.38
N PHE A 440 -1.10 17.86 -4.63
CA PHE A 440 -2.04 18.96 -4.48
C PHE A 440 -3.10 18.60 -3.45
N VAL A 441 -3.41 19.55 -2.56
CA VAL A 441 -4.52 19.45 -1.62
C VAL A 441 -5.64 20.36 -2.11
N LEU A 442 -6.69 19.75 -2.64
CA LEU A 442 -7.84 20.47 -3.21
C LEU A 442 -9.05 20.34 -2.29
N GLY A 443 -9.77 21.44 -2.10
CA GLY A 443 -10.98 21.46 -1.27
C GLY A 443 -11.59 22.84 -1.20
N VAL A 444 -12.87 22.89 -0.81
CA VAL A 444 -13.57 24.15 -0.56
C VAL A 444 -13.02 24.84 0.70
N SER A 445 -13.30 26.14 0.86
CA SER A 445 -12.93 26.88 2.08
C SER A 445 -13.54 26.18 3.32
N GLY A 446 -12.75 26.08 4.40
CA GLY A 446 -13.16 25.38 5.63
C GLY A 446 -13.12 23.86 5.59
N SER A 447 -12.68 23.23 4.50
CA SER A 447 -12.56 21.76 4.39
C SER A 447 -11.38 21.14 5.13
N GLY A 448 -10.48 21.97 5.70
CA GLY A 448 -9.30 21.51 6.44
C GLY A 448 -8.02 21.37 5.62
N LYS A 449 -7.89 22.02 4.43
CA LYS A 449 -6.67 22.00 3.61
C LYS A 449 -5.42 22.41 4.38
N SER A 450 -5.43 23.63 4.94
CA SER A 450 -4.29 24.16 5.71
C SER A 450 -4.01 23.33 6.97
N PHE A 451 -5.06 22.72 7.59
CA PHE A 451 -4.89 21.82 8.73
C PHE A 451 -4.16 20.53 8.33
N MET A 452 -4.52 19.93 7.20
CA MET A 452 -3.84 18.75 6.67
C MET A 452 -2.36 19.04 6.37
N ALA A 453 -2.06 20.19 5.74
CA ALA A 453 -0.68 20.61 5.49
C ALA A 453 0.11 20.79 6.80
N LYS A 454 -0.49 21.42 7.80
CA LYS A 454 0.11 21.59 9.14
C LYS A 454 0.35 20.23 9.83
N GLN A 455 -0.59 19.28 9.72
CA GLN A 455 -0.43 17.94 10.26
C GLN A 455 0.75 17.20 9.61
N GLU A 456 0.89 17.29 8.29
CA GLU A 456 2.02 16.69 7.55
C GLU A 456 3.35 17.33 7.97
N MET A 457 3.42 18.67 8.07
CA MET A 457 4.61 19.40 8.55
C MET A 457 5.05 18.94 9.94
N VAL A 458 4.09 18.79 10.88
CA VAL A 458 4.39 18.28 12.22
C VAL A 458 4.95 16.86 12.14
N GLY A 459 4.29 15.97 11.38
CA GLY A 459 4.76 14.59 11.19
C GLY A 459 6.18 14.53 10.63
N VAL A 460 6.47 15.30 9.57
CA VAL A 460 7.81 15.38 8.96
C VAL A 460 8.84 15.94 9.94
N THR A 461 8.50 17.02 10.66
CA THR A 461 9.42 17.65 11.63
C THR A 461 9.80 16.69 12.76
N LEU A 462 8.82 15.95 13.30
CA LEU A 462 9.02 15.08 14.45
C LEU A 462 9.67 13.75 14.08
N ALA A 463 9.41 13.23 12.86
CA ALA A 463 9.88 11.92 12.43
C ALA A 463 11.39 11.87 12.17
N ASP A 464 12.00 12.96 11.67
CA ASP A 464 13.36 12.97 11.14
C ASP A 464 14.25 13.98 11.87
N ASN A 465 15.23 13.47 12.61
CA ASN A 465 16.28 14.29 13.23
C ASN A 465 17.70 13.88 12.87
N GLY A 466 17.89 12.98 11.90
CA GLY A 466 19.19 12.57 11.45
C GLY A 466 20.03 11.78 12.48
N ARG A 467 19.41 11.16 13.48
CA ARG A 467 20.08 10.52 14.62
C ARG A 467 21.03 9.36 14.28
N ASN A 468 20.84 8.75 13.10
CA ASN A 468 21.71 7.64 12.66
C ASN A 468 22.99 8.12 11.96
N GLY A 469 23.28 9.43 11.93
CA GLY A 469 24.51 10.00 11.34
C GLY A 469 24.62 9.88 9.81
N GLU A 470 23.64 9.27 9.15
CA GLU A 470 23.67 9.02 7.71
C GLU A 470 22.90 10.06 6.88
N ARG A 471 21.97 10.79 7.49
CA ARG A 471 21.19 11.84 6.81
C ARG A 471 20.95 13.04 7.71
N LEU A 472 21.03 14.23 7.12
CA LEU A 472 20.58 15.46 7.77
C LEU A 472 19.05 15.51 7.81
N PRO A 473 18.44 16.13 8.85
CA PRO A 473 17.00 16.29 8.92
C PRO A 473 16.48 17.10 7.74
N ASP A 474 15.27 16.76 7.27
CA ASP A 474 14.61 17.44 6.15
C ASP A 474 14.33 18.91 6.49
N ASP A 475 14.42 19.78 5.49
CA ASP A 475 14.01 21.18 5.59
C ASP A 475 12.53 21.33 5.24
N ILE A 476 11.87 22.28 5.89
CA ILE A 476 10.46 22.65 5.63
C ILE A 476 10.41 24.13 5.29
N ILE A 477 9.87 24.47 4.12
CA ILE A 477 9.69 25.84 3.67
C ILE A 477 8.23 26.06 3.34
N VAL A 478 7.65 27.12 3.88
CA VAL A 478 6.25 27.49 3.69
C VAL A 478 6.16 28.85 3.02
N ILE A 479 5.33 28.97 1.99
CA ILE A 479 4.87 30.25 1.45
C ILE A 479 3.45 30.48 1.95
N ASP A 480 3.27 31.51 2.79
CA ASP A 480 2.05 31.78 3.55
C ASP A 480 1.45 33.16 3.16
N PRO A 481 0.48 33.21 2.24
CA PRO A 481 -0.16 34.46 1.85
C PRO A 481 -1.24 34.93 2.84
N GLU A 482 -1.68 34.12 3.79
CA GLU A 482 -2.73 34.43 4.76
C GLU A 482 -2.23 34.62 6.19
N ALA A 483 -0.93 34.36 6.45
CA ALA A 483 -0.28 34.40 7.76
C ALA A 483 -0.89 33.43 8.80
N GLU A 484 -1.25 32.22 8.35
CA GLU A 484 -1.86 31.20 9.20
C GLU A 484 -0.85 30.24 9.86
N TYR A 485 0.41 30.18 9.37
CA TYR A 485 1.40 29.18 9.78
C TYR A 485 2.32 29.66 10.90
N ARG A 486 2.40 30.97 11.17
CA ARG A 486 3.29 31.57 12.18
C ARG A 486 3.32 30.81 13.53
N PRO A 487 2.17 30.54 14.22
CA PRO A 487 2.20 29.90 15.52
C PRO A 487 2.80 28.49 15.49
N LEU A 488 2.55 27.76 14.40
CA LEU A 488 3.09 26.40 14.21
C LEU A 488 4.62 26.46 13.98
N ILE A 489 5.07 27.32 13.09
CA ILE A 489 6.49 27.44 12.73
C ILE A 489 7.33 27.86 13.95
N GLU A 490 6.90 28.89 14.67
CA GLU A 490 7.56 29.35 15.92
C GLU A 490 7.53 28.25 17.00
N GLY A 491 6.41 27.53 17.17
CA GLY A 491 6.28 26.40 18.10
C GLY A 491 7.23 25.25 17.79
N LEU A 492 7.52 25.00 16.52
CA LEU A 492 8.48 24.01 16.06
C LEU A 492 9.94 24.52 16.04
N GLY A 493 10.20 25.76 16.51
CA GLY A 493 11.52 26.37 16.57
C GLY A 493 12.02 26.87 15.21
N GLY A 494 11.11 27.12 14.27
CA GLY A 494 11.41 27.68 12.96
C GLY A 494 11.37 29.22 12.96
N GLU A 495 11.66 29.80 11.80
CA GLU A 495 11.70 31.23 11.57
C GLU A 495 10.60 31.69 10.60
N VAL A 496 9.99 32.86 10.88
CA VAL A 496 8.97 33.48 10.04
C VAL A 496 9.49 34.79 9.52
N ILE A 497 9.71 34.88 8.19
CA ILE A 497 10.15 36.06 7.50
C ILE A 497 8.90 36.77 6.95
N SER A 498 8.48 37.85 7.60
CA SER A 498 7.39 38.69 7.09
C SER A 498 7.95 39.72 6.11
N ILE A 499 7.45 39.67 4.87
CA ILE A 499 7.89 40.55 3.78
C ILE A 499 6.77 41.53 3.41
N SER A 500 7.07 42.83 3.42
CA SER A 500 6.16 43.87 3.00
C SER A 500 6.93 45.06 2.47
N ALA A 501 6.26 46.03 1.87
CA ALA A 501 6.88 47.29 1.43
C ALA A 501 7.49 48.08 2.59
N THR A 502 7.01 47.89 3.82
CA THR A 502 7.44 48.65 5.02
C THR A 502 8.18 47.77 6.04
N SER A 503 8.34 46.48 5.76
CA SER A 503 9.05 45.55 6.65
C SER A 503 10.55 45.90 6.74
N PRO A 504 11.18 45.72 7.91
CA PRO A 504 12.63 45.82 8.03
C PRO A 504 13.35 44.62 7.39
N ASN A 505 12.62 43.55 7.05
CA ASN A 505 13.15 42.32 6.45
C ASN A 505 13.33 42.53 4.93
N HIS A 506 14.51 42.20 4.44
CA HIS A 506 14.86 42.30 3.04
C HIS A 506 15.44 40.98 2.53
N ILE A 507 15.06 40.60 1.32
CA ILE A 507 15.65 39.51 0.53
C ILE A 507 16.13 40.11 -0.77
N ASN A 508 17.41 39.98 -1.05
CA ASN A 508 18.01 40.49 -2.27
C ASN A 508 17.61 39.64 -3.48
N ALA A 509 16.91 40.20 -4.43
CA ALA A 509 16.56 39.53 -5.67
C ALA A 509 17.78 39.02 -6.47
N MET A 510 18.95 39.59 -6.21
CA MET A 510 20.20 39.25 -6.88
C MET A 510 21.09 38.31 -6.06
N ASP A 511 20.60 37.69 -4.97
CA ASP A 511 21.40 36.74 -4.22
C ASP A 511 21.85 35.55 -5.10
N MET A 512 23.13 35.23 -5.01
CA MET A 512 23.76 34.11 -5.71
C MET A 512 24.89 33.56 -4.84
N GLU A 513 24.82 32.27 -4.58
CA GLU A 513 25.85 31.53 -3.84
C GLU A 513 26.70 30.66 -4.79
N GLN A 514 27.85 30.16 -4.30
CA GLN A 514 28.65 29.19 -5.02
C GLN A 514 27.83 27.92 -5.23
N GLY A 515 27.73 27.43 -6.47
CA GLY A 515 26.91 26.26 -6.83
C GLY A 515 25.50 26.59 -7.30
N TYR A 516 25.15 27.88 -7.44
CA TYR A 516 23.93 28.31 -8.08
C TYR A 516 23.78 27.65 -9.46
N GLY A 517 22.64 26.96 -9.70
CA GLY A 517 22.32 26.33 -10.98
C GLY A 517 22.79 24.90 -11.18
N ASP A 518 23.30 24.20 -10.14
CA ASP A 518 23.61 22.73 -10.15
C ASP A 518 24.50 22.29 -11.35
N GLY A 519 25.51 23.09 -11.69
CA GLY A 519 26.45 22.78 -12.79
C GLY A 519 26.16 23.51 -14.09
N GLU A 520 25.07 24.22 -14.21
CA GLU A 520 24.80 25.17 -15.30
C GLU A 520 25.55 26.50 -15.08
N ASN A 521 25.65 27.32 -16.14
CA ASN A 521 26.28 28.63 -16.00
C ASN A 521 25.41 29.55 -15.12
N PRO A 522 25.86 29.92 -13.90
CA PRO A 522 25.06 30.71 -12.97
C PRO A 522 24.64 32.07 -13.50
N ILE A 523 25.44 32.68 -14.40
CA ILE A 523 25.10 33.97 -15.00
C ILE A 523 23.89 33.81 -15.94
N VAL A 524 23.83 32.74 -16.73
CA VAL A 524 22.73 32.50 -17.66
C VAL A 524 21.41 32.36 -16.90
N LEU A 525 21.40 31.52 -15.87
CA LEU A 525 20.20 31.32 -15.06
C LEU A 525 19.75 32.58 -14.33
N LYS A 526 20.70 33.35 -13.79
CA LYS A 526 20.37 34.59 -13.12
C LYS A 526 19.92 35.67 -14.10
N SER A 527 20.45 35.67 -15.34
CA SER A 527 19.97 36.50 -16.41
C SER A 527 18.52 36.17 -16.80
N GLU A 528 18.18 34.91 -16.93
CA GLU A 528 16.80 34.45 -17.19
C GLU A 528 15.86 34.86 -16.05
N PHE A 529 16.31 34.71 -14.80
CA PHE A 529 15.55 35.17 -13.65
C PHE A 529 15.30 36.70 -13.70
N LEU A 530 16.34 37.52 -13.93
CA LEU A 530 16.22 38.97 -14.02
C LEU A 530 15.40 39.41 -15.23
N LEU A 531 15.47 38.70 -16.36
CA LEU A 531 14.58 38.93 -17.49
C LEU A 531 13.11 38.72 -17.09
N SER A 532 12.81 37.63 -16.41
CA SER A 532 11.45 37.36 -15.91
C SER A 532 10.99 38.37 -14.88
N LEU A 533 11.88 38.82 -13.99
CA LEU A 533 11.62 39.86 -13.01
C LEU A 533 11.31 41.20 -13.70
N CYS A 534 12.13 41.63 -14.65
CA CYS A 534 11.91 42.84 -15.41
C CYS A 534 10.62 42.78 -16.25
N GLU A 535 10.29 41.65 -16.85
CA GLU A 535 9.02 41.45 -17.56
C GLU A 535 7.80 41.64 -16.64
N GLN A 536 7.87 41.18 -15.39
CA GLN A 536 6.81 41.42 -14.41
C GLN A 536 6.71 42.90 -14.01
N LEU A 537 7.83 43.60 -13.88
CA LEU A 537 7.88 45.00 -13.48
C LEU A 537 7.42 45.95 -14.60
N VAL A 538 7.83 45.68 -15.84
CA VAL A 538 7.48 46.49 -17.04
C VAL A 538 6.07 46.12 -17.55
N GLY A 539 5.63 44.89 -17.33
CA GLY A 539 4.39 44.30 -17.81
C GLY A 539 4.66 43.14 -18.79
N SER A 540 3.99 42.03 -18.57
CA SER A 540 4.19 40.76 -19.32
C SER A 540 4.19 40.95 -20.84
N GLY A 541 5.26 40.48 -21.51
CA GLY A 541 5.41 40.45 -22.96
C GLY A 541 5.72 41.81 -23.60
N LYS A 542 6.09 42.83 -22.83
CA LYS A 542 6.41 44.19 -23.34
C LYS A 542 7.88 44.40 -23.61
N LEU A 543 8.80 43.55 -23.11
CA LEU A 543 10.23 43.68 -23.36
C LEU A 543 10.58 43.31 -24.81
N SER A 544 11.19 44.24 -25.53
CA SER A 544 11.73 44.00 -26.87
C SER A 544 13.02 43.19 -26.83
N ALA A 545 13.42 42.60 -27.97
CA ALA A 545 14.66 41.85 -28.08
C ALA A 545 15.92 42.67 -27.71
N LYS A 546 15.89 43.98 -27.92
CA LYS A 546 16.99 44.91 -27.56
C LYS A 546 17.09 45.03 -26.05
N GLU A 547 15.97 45.27 -25.38
CA GLU A 547 15.91 45.42 -23.92
C GLU A 547 16.37 44.14 -23.25
N LYS A 548 15.93 42.94 -23.75
CA LYS A 548 16.39 41.64 -23.25
C LYS A 548 17.90 41.48 -23.36
N SER A 549 18.51 41.88 -24.47
CA SER A 549 19.96 41.83 -24.66
C SER A 549 20.72 42.79 -23.73
N ILE A 550 20.12 43.96 -23.41
CA ILE A 550 20.70 44.88 -22.47
C ILE A 550 20.66 44.38 -21.04
N ILE A 551 19.52 43.79 -20.61
CA ILE A 551 19.34 43.16 -19.30
C ILE A 551 20.38 42.06 -19.10
N ASP A 552 20.53 41.15 -20.07
CA ASP A 552 21.50 40.07 -20.03
C ASP A 552 22.95 40.60 -19.86
N ARG A 553 23.33 41.59 -20.67
CA ARG A 553 24.65 42.23 -20.61
C ARG A 553 24.91 42.88 -19.25
N CYS A 554 23.94 43.62 -18.73
CA CYS A 554 24.07 44.29 -17.43
C CYS A 554 24.15 43.28 -16.28
N THR A 555 23.39 42.20 -16.35
CA THR A 555 23.48 41.09 -15.39
C THR A 555 24.90 40.55 -15.33
N ALA A 556 25.46 40.20 -16.50
CA ALA A 556 26.82 39.64 -16.56
C ALA A 556 27.88 40.65 -16.03
N GLN A 557 27.66 41.98 -16.22
CA GLN A 557 28.56 43.01 -15.70
C GLN A 557 28.49 43.14 -14.19
N CYS A 558 27.31 43.11 -13.59
CA CYS A 558 27.11 43.18 -12.14
C CYS A 558 27.81 42.04 -11.40
N TYR A 559 27.72 40.82 -11.92
CA TYR A 559 28.33 39.67 -11.26
C TYR A 559 29.80 39.43 -11.57
N ARG A 560 30.41 40.14 -12.51
CA ARG A 560 31.78 39.93 -12.99
C ARG A 560 32.80 39.89 -11.87
N GLU A 561 32.79 40.92 -11.01
CA GLU A 561 33.76 41.03 -9.91
C GLU A 561 33.47 40.03 -8.79
N TYR A 562 32.21 39.82 -8.44
CA TYR A 562 31.78 38.88 -7.43
C TYR A 562 32.20 37.44 -7.76
N ILE A 563 31.98 37.00 -9.01
CA ILE A 563 32.38 35.66 -9.46
C ILE A 563 33.90 35.53 -9.56
N ARG A 564 34.61 36.57 -10.07
CA ARG A 564 36.09 36.55 -10.10
C ARG A 564 36.71 36.50 -8.71
N GLY A 565 36.06 37.07 -7.71
CA GLY A 565 36.42 36.98 -6.30
C GLY A 565 36.08 35.66 -5.64
N GLY A 566 35.61 34.63 -6.39
CA GLY A 566 35.25 33.34 -5.85
C GLY A 566 34.00 33.36 -4.96
N TYR A 567 33.02 34.20 -5.33
CA TYR A 567 31.78 34.44 -4.57
C TYR A 567 32.01 34.98 -3.16
N GLN A 568 33.09 35.73 -2.98
CA GLN A 568 33.44 36.41 -1.74
C GLN A 568 33.16 37.92 -1.85
N GLY A 569 32.63 38.53 -0.78
CA GLY A 569 32.31 39.94 -0.73
C GLY A 569 30.82 40.23 -0.75
N SER A 570 30.44 41.47 -1.08
CA SER A 570 29.04 41.87 -1.16
C SER A 570 28.41 41.37 -2.46
N VAL A 571 27.29 40.69 -2.33
CA VAL A 571 26.48 40.27 -3.49
C VAL A 571 25.89 41.51 -4.14
N PRO A 572 25.88 41.63 -5.49
CA PRO A 572 25.21 42.74 -6.19
C PRO A 572 23.73 42.84 -5.81
N THR A 573 23.18 44.04 -5.87
CA THR A 573 21.78 44.30 -5.57
C THR A 573 21.06 44.82 -6.83
N LEU A 574 19.72 44.92 -6.78
CA LEU A 574 18.96 45.55 -7.86
C LEU A 574 19.31 47.03 -8.01
N GLN A 575 19.83 47.71 -6.98
CA GLN A 575 20.37 49.09 -7.08
C GLN A 575 21.64 49.12 -7.94
N ASP A 576 22.52 48.13 -7.79
CA ASP A 576 23.73 48.01 -8.63
C ASP A 576 23.35 47.73 -10.08
N PHE A 577 22.34 46.86 -10.28
CA PHE A 577 21.80 46.57 -11.61
C PHE A 577 21.17 47.79 -12.27
N TYR A 578 20.39 48.57 -11.52
CA TYR A 578 19.83 49.86 -11.97
C TYR A 578 20.92 50.86 -12.36
N ALA A 579 21.95 51.02 -11.53
CA ALA A 579 23.09 51.88 -11.82
C ALA A 579 23.82 51.42 -13.09
N GLU A 580 23.94 50.12 -13.33
CA GLU A 580 24.59 49.59 -14.54
C GLU A 580 23.75 49.79 -15.80
N LEU A 581 22.40 49.74 -15.72
CA LEU A 581 21.50 50.09 -16.80
C LEU A 581 21.65 51.56 -17.20
N LEU A 582 21.76 52.46 -16.21
CA LEU A 582 21.97 53.92 -16.48
C LEU A 582 23.31 54.22 -17.11
N ARG A 583 24.32 53.36 -16.98
CA ARG A 583 25.64 53.53 -17.63
C ARG A 583 25.65 53.11 -19.10
N GLN A 584 24.62 52.38 -19.55
CA GLN A 584 24.55 51.93 -20.93
C GLN A 584 24.21 53.12 -21.86
N PRO A 585 24.79 53.20 -23.08
CA PRO A 585 24.59 54.32 -24.00
C PRO A 585 23.23 54.29 -24.72
N GLU A 586 22.55 53.14 -24.76
CA GLU A 586 21.29 52.94 -25.49
C GLU A 586 20.10 53.58 -24.77
N ALA A 587 19.18 54.18 -25.54
CA ALA A 587 17.96 54.78 -24.99
C ALA A 587 17.05 53.73 -24.34
N GLU A 588 16.98 52.56 -24.91
CA GLU A 588 16.21 51.40 -24.40
C GLU A 588 16.67 50.97 -22.99
N ALA A 589 17.94 51.14 -22.66
CA ALA A 589 18.46 50.89 -21.32
C ALA A 589 17.86 51.85 -20.28
N ARG A 590 17.69 53.13 -20.66
CA ARG A 590 17.05 54.15 -19.81
C ARG A 590 15.56 53.87 -19.63
N ASP A 591 14.89 53.37 -20.67
CA ASP A 591 13.47 53.00 -20.58
C ASP A 591 13.26 51.89 -19.59
N VAL A 592 14.11 50.83 -19.63
CA VAL A 592 14.09 49.76 -18.65
C VAL A 592 14.41 50.25 -17.24
N ALA A 593 15.47 51.10 -17.10
CA ALA A 593 15.82 51.69 -15.82
C ALA A 593 14.66 52.46 -15.21
N LEU A 594 14.01 53.36 -15.99
CA LEU A 594 12.87 54.16 -15.55
C LEU A 594 11.68 53.27 -15.12
N ALA A 595 11.46 52.14 -15.83
CA ALA A 595 10.37 51.22 -15.50
C ALA A 595 10.59 50.47 -14.18
N ILE A 596 11.84 50.20 -13.78
CA ILE A 596 12.17 49.53 -12.53
C ILE A 596 12.55 50.46 -11.38
N GLU A 597 12.61 51.79 -11.61
CA GLU A 597 13.04 52.78 -10.61
C GLU A 597 12.22 52.74 -9.33
N LEU A 598 10.91 52.53 -9.44
CA LEU A 598 10.00 52.39 -8.30
C LEU A 598 10.42 51.26 -7.34
N PHE A 599 10.99 50.20 -7.90
CA PHE A 599 11.37 48.96 -7.18
C PHE A 599 12.85 48.93 -6.79
N THR A 600 13.65 49.87 -7.24
CA THR A 600 15.09 49.99 -6.93
C THR A 600 15.39 51.16 -5.99
N GLU A 601 15.05 52.40 -6.39
CA GLU A 601 15.27 53.61 -5.63
C GLU A 601 13.99 54.17 -5.01
N GLY A 602 12.82 53.75 -5.52
CA GLY A 602 11.52 54.21 -5.07
C GLY A 602 11.01 53.55 -3.79
N SER A 603 9.72 53.71 -3.50
CA SER A 603 9.07 53.28 -2.26
C SER A 603 8.86 51.74 -2.14
N LEU A 604 9.01 51.02 -3.24
CA LEU A 604 8.81 49.54 -3.27
C LEU A 604 10.12 48.78 -3.37
N ASN A 605 11.20 49.26 -2.77
CA ASN A 605 12.58 48.75 -2.90
C ASN A 605 12.94 47.60 -1.96
N THR A 606 11.95 46.87 -1.46
CA THR A 606 12.15 45.78 -0.46
C THR A 606 13.13 44.70 -0.94
N PHE A 607 13.13 44.40 -2.25
CA PHE A 607 13.97 43.36 -2.86
C PHE A 607 15.28 43.92 -3.49
N ALA A 608 15.52 45.20 -3.34
CA ALA A 608 16.70 45.86 -3.88
C ALA A 608 17.84 46.05 -2.86
N LYS A 609 17.62 45.65 -1.62
CA LYS A 609 18.59 45.75 -0.52
C LYS A 609 19.22 44.41 -0.22
N PRO A 610 20.43 44.39 0.37
CA PRO A 610 21.06 43.15 0.82
C PRO A 610 20.16 42.34 1.76
N THR A 611 20.17 41.01 1.65
CA THR A 611 19.45 40.11 2.52
C THR A 611 19.92 40.27 3.96
N ASN A 612 19.00 40.53 4.88
CA ASN A 612 19.26 40.77 6.29
C ASN A 612 18.53 39.77 7.22
N VAL A 613 17.94 38.71 6.67
CA VAL A 613 17.22 37.67 7.38
C VAL A 613 17.93 36.33 7.22
N ASP A 614 17.74 35.43 8.20
CA ASP A 614 18.29 34.09 8.09
C ASP A 614 17.41 33.20 7.22
N THR A 615 17.81 32.97 5.98
CA THR A 615 17.14 32.08 5.04
C THR A 615 17.61 30.61 5.22
N ASN A 616 18.46 30.31 6.22
CA ASN A 616 19.07 29.00 6.44
C ASN A 616 18.38 28.16 7.54
N SER A 617 17.37 28.72 8.21
CA SER A 617 16.62 27.97 9.22
C SER A 617 16.01 26.69 8.62
N ARG A 618 16.08 25.56 9.37
CA ARG A 618 15.52 24.26 8.94
C ARG A 618 14.04 24.36 8.62
N ILE A 619 13.29 25.13 9.41
CA ILE A 619 11.85 25.36 9.25
C ILE A 619 11.68 26.84 9.00
N LEU A 620 11.24 27.18 7.81
CA LEU A 620 11.16 28.56 7.34
C LEU A 620 9.78 28.87 6.76
N CYS A 621 9.21 30.00 7.16
CA CYS A 621 7.95 30.49 6.60
C CYS A 621 8.15 31.88 6.00
N TYR A 622 7.80 32.05 4.74
CA TYR A 622 7.68 33.36 4.09
C TYR A 622 6.24 33.85 4.23
N ASP A 623 6.01 34.76 5.17
CA ASP A 623 4.74 35.49 5.33
C ASP A 623 4.70 36.63 4.33
N ILE A 624 3.89 36.48 3.29
CA ILE A 624 3.77 37.42 2.17
C ILE A 624 2.43 38.16 2.14
N ARG A 625 1.62 38.04 3.20
CA ARG A 625 0.28 38.64 3.29
C ARG A 625 0.27 40.13 3.02
N ASP A 626 1.23 40.86 3.59
CA ASP A 626 1.27 42.34 3.53
C ASP A 626 2.12 42.87 2.35
N LEU A 627 2.41 42.06 1.33
CA LEU A 627 3.26 42.40 0.20
C LEU A 627 2.58 43.39 -0.76
N GLY A 628 1.26 43.44 -0.78
CA GLY A 628 0.47 44.27 -1.68
C GLY A 628 0.45 43.78 -3.13
N ARG A 629 -0.56 44.19 -3.88
CA ARG A 629 -0.83 43.67 -5.24
C ARG A 629 0.31 43.86 -6.25
N GLN A 630 1.06 44.96 -6.14
CA GLN A 630 2.14 45.27 -7.08
C GLN A 630 3.42 44.48 -6.82
N LEU A 631 3.74 44.26 -5.53
CA LEU A 631 4.93 43.51 -5.13
C LEU A 631 4.73 41.98 -5.09
N LEU A 632 3.49 41.51 -5.00
CA LEU A 632 3.21 40.08 -4.83
C LEU A 632 3.79 39.19 -5.95
N PRO A 633 3.64 39.52 -7.26
CA PRO A 633 4.26 38.71 -8.32
C PRO A 633 5.79 38.75 -8.28
N VAL A 634 6.37 39.87 -7.98
CA VAL A 634 7.82 40.04 -7.83
C VAL A 634 8.33 39.30 -6.61
N GLY A 635 7.65 39.46 -5.48
CA GLY A 635 7.98 38.77 -4.25
C GLY A 635 7.92 37.26 -4.38
N MET A 636 6.90 36.72 -5.07
CA MET A 636 6.82 35.29 -5.38
C MET A 636 8.02 34.81 -6.20
N LEU A 637 8.45 35.54 -7.23
CA LEU A 637 9.64 35.20 -8.01
C LEU A 637 10.90 35.18 -7.14
N VAL A 638 11.12 36.22 -6.31
CA VAL A 638 12.29 36.34 -5.46
C VAL A 638 12.32 35.24 -4.39
N VAL A 639 11.19 34.99 -3.75
CA VAL A 639 11.06 33.90 -2.75
C VAL A 639 11.32 32.55 -3.40
N LEU A 640 10.74 32.26 -4.58
CA LEU A 640 10.96 31.01 -5.30
C LEU A 640 12.43 30.85 -5.71
N ASP A 641 13.11 31.90 -6.20
CA ASP A 641 14.55 31.84 -6.53
C ASP A 641 15.38 31.48 -5.27
N SER A 642 15.09 32.14 -4.15
CA SER A 642 15.73 31.81 -2.84
C SER A 642 15.49 30.35 -2.43
N ILE A 643 14.26 29.85 -2.60
CA ILE A 643 13.92 28.46 -2.30
C ILE A 643 14.66 27.49 -3.23
N PHE A 644 14.73 27.76 -4.53
CA PHE A 644 15.47 26.91 -5.48
C PHE A 644 16.95 26.82 -5.13
N ASN A 645 17.58 27.93 -4.76
CA ASN A 645 18.95 27.93 -4.28
C ASN A 645 19.12 27.03 -3.06
N ARG A 646 18.18 27.08 -2.13
CA ARG A 646 18.17 26.23 -0.95
C ARG A 646 18.01 24.75 -1.30
N ILE A 647 17.12 24.41 -2.25
CA ILE A 647 16.90 23.03 -2.71
C ILE A 647 18.19 22.45 -3.29
N ILE A 648 18.87 23.20 -4.16
CA ILE A 648 20.11 22.77 -4.81
C ILE A 648 21.18 22.46 -3.74
N ARG A 649 21.36 23.37 -2.80
CA ARG A 649 22.31 23.20 -1.69
C ARG A 649 21.96 21.97 -0.82
N ASN A 650 20.69 21.82 -0.44
CA ASN A 650 20.22 20.70 0.36
C ASN A 650 20.42 19.37 -0.37
N ARG A 651 20.13 19.33 -1.68
CA ARG A 651 20.36 18.14 -2.52
C ARG A 651 21.83 17.74 -2.55
N GLN A 652 22.75 18.69 -2.67
CA GLN A 652 24.19 18.43 -2.62
C GLN A 652 24.64 17.87 -1.27
N GLN A 653 23.96 18.22 -0.19
CA GLN A 653 24.18 17.73 1.17
C GLN A 653 23.42 16.43 1.47
N GLY A 654 22.62 15.87 0.53
CA GLY A 654 21.79 14.70 0.74
C GLY A 654 20.57 14.96 1.65
N ARG A 655 20.15 16.22 1.79
CA ARG A 655 19.00 16.67 2.57
C ARG A 655 17.78 16.87 1.66
N ASN A 656 16.59 16.41 2.06
CA ASN A 656 15.35 16.70 1.36
C ASN A 656 14.78 18.06 1.80
N THR A 657 14.00 18.68 0.90
CA THR A 657 13.29 19.93 1.18
C THR A 657 11.81 19.76 0.88
N TRP A 658 10.98 20.00 1.88
CA TRP A 658 9.53 20.04 1.76
C TRP A 658 9.09 21.47 1.56
N ILE A 659 8.32 21.71 0.48
CA ILE A 659 7.82 23.05 0.16
C ILE A 659 6.30 23.00 0.21
N TYR A 660 5.72 23.90 0.98
CA TYR A 660 4.28 24.08 1.09
C TYR A 660 3.93 25.45 0.57
N ILE A 661 3.06 25.50 -0.42
CA ILE A 661 2.54 26.73 -1.00
C ILE A 661 1.05 26.74 -0.76
N ASP A 662 0.59 27.55 0.18
CA ASP A 662 -0.84 27.71 0.44
C ASP A 662 -1.46 28.72 -0.54
N GLU A 663 -2.76 28.58 -0.81
CA GLU A 663 -3.55 29.45 -1.69
C GLU A 663 -2.82 29.80 -3.01
N ILE A 664 -2.32 28.78 -3.74
CA ILE A 664 -1.57 28.94 -4.99
C ILE A 664 -2.36 29.72 -6.07
N TYR A 665 -3.70 29.78 -5.94
CA TYR A 665 -4.61 30.62 -6.69
C TYR A 665 -4.82 31.95 -5.98
N VAL A 666 -3.83 32.84 -5.97
CA VAL A 666 -4.08 34.23 -5.70
C VAL A 666 -4.80 34.78 -6.94
N ARG A 667 -6.13 34.92 -6.86
CA ARG A 667 -6.95 35.42 -7.97
C ARG A 667 -6.46 36.78 -8.44
N PRO A 668 -6.12 36.97 -9.73
CA PRO A 668 -5.94 38.33 -10.31
C PRO A 668 -7.27 39.05 -10.48
N GLU A 669 -8.41 38.50 -10.13
CA GLU A 669 -9.73 39.02 -10.42
C GLU A 669 -10.57 39.23 -9.18
N ALA A 670 -10.54 40.45 -8.67
CA ALA A 670 -11.71 41.16 -8.12
C ALA A 670 -11.40 42.68 -8.25
N ALA A 671 -11.51 43.19 -9.45
CA ALA A 671 -11.75 44.60 -9.72
C ALA A 671 -13.21 44.77 -10.07
#